data_5b58226ea493782e6bd1a2124cbec7c8
#
_entry.id   5b58226ea493782e6bd1a2124cbec7c8
#
_cell.length_a   1.000
_cell.length_b   1.000
_cell.length_c   1.000
_cell.angle_alpha   90.00
_cell.angle_beta   90.00
_cell.angle_gamma   90.00
#
_symmetry.space_group_name_H-M   'P 1'
#
loop_
_entity.id
_entity.type
_entity.pdbx_description
1 polymer ?
#
loop_
_entity_poly.entity_id
_entity_poly.type
_entity_poly.pdbx_seq_one_letter_code
_entity_poly.pdbx_strand_id
1 'polypeptide(L)'
;MVGCVLRKPVLFTLQPLIKADVGIVMTLIKTPALRFLSTSVFAIAICILGSSVQASLPQAQETLKPTRAQAITSVRILDGVNRYHMRKHDLDDTLSSEFLDNYLQSLDGGKAYFMAADIADFERYRAQLDDALQRSNLQPAFEIFNRYQKRISERLEYSLGLIAQGLDALDFSKDETLERDPEKSTWAKDENALNDLSRRRLKDTVITMRLMGKTDEEIKETLERRYRNQLNRVKQANSEDAFEIYMNAFTQIYDPHTQYFSPKVSENFDINMSLQLEGIGAVLQSDDEYTKVVSLVTGGPAEKGQQLKEADRIIGVGQSRAEIIDVVGWRLDEVVQRIRGKKDTMVFLEVIPGDSKSDSDTKVISIKRDTVNLEDRAAQSEIMEIETPDGKQKIGIINVPTFYANLECLKNAGSQCRSTTFDVAHLIEDLKKQQVDGLVIDLRNNGGGSLTEVNQMLGLFIKTGPTVQIKSFNGSIEVLEDHDPDVLYDGPLAVMVNRLSASASEIFAGAIQDYQRGIIVGDRTFGKGTVQSLQPLNYGSRGDRLKVTMAKFYRVSGFSNQHAGIVPDIEFPSLIDHDEIGESSLPHALPSDQIRPARYHRDPMLETNLTYLRTAHEERVDHNPEFQYVKDQMASIETARAKTKVSLNWKTRQQEKKELEQRRLTIENKRREALGEKPFKTFEELEASLEEKSESAASRHGQIDIDYELKETGKILSDYIALQSPQTRMAQH
;
A
#
# COMPACT_ATOMS: atom_id res chain seq x y z
N MET A 1 18.71 -1.87 8.15
CA MET A 1 17.51 -2.62 8.54
C MET A 1 16.85 -3.17 7.31
N VAL A 2 17.29 -4.32 6.85
CA VAL A 2 16.71 -4.96 5.69
C VAL A 2 16.63 -6.44 5.97
N GLY A 3 15.69 -6.75 6.75
CA GLY A 3 15.35 -8.13 7.07
C GLY A 3 13.96 -8.47 6.62
N CYS A 4 13.49 -7.84 5.58
CA CYS A 4 12.30 -8.33 4.95
C CYS A 4 12.44 -7.96 3.55
N VAL A 5 12.97 -8.81 2.83
CA VAL A 5 12.71 -8.76 1.61
C VAL A 5 13.09 -9.69 0.78
N LEU A 6 12.57 -9.56 -0.07
CA LEU A 6 12.48 -10.06 -1.38
C LEU A 6 11.48 -11.19 -1.47
N ARG A 7 10.30 -10.83 -1.18
CA ARG A 7 9.28 -11.24 -2.14
C ARG A 7 9.05 -10.00 -2.98
N LYS A 8 9.32 -10.09 -4.28
CA LYS A 8 8.65 -9.21 -5.22
C LYS A 8 7.27 -8.98 -4.65
N PRO A 9 6.84 -7.77 -4.46
CA PRO A 9 5.45 -7.58 -4.60
C PRO A 9 5.17 -7.98 -6.05
N VAL A 10 4.57 -9.10 -6.25
CA VAL A 10 3.45 -9.09 -7.14
C VAL A 10 2.53 -8.10 -6.46
N LEU A 11 2.82 -6.86 -6.73
CA LEU A 11 1.95 -5.78 -6.45
C LEU A 11 0.85 -5.93 -7.42
N PHE A 12 -0.10 -6.56 -6.96
CA PHE A 12 -1.49 -6.27 -7.13
C PHE A 12 -2.16 -7.18 -6.14
N THR A 13 -2.26 -6.61 -4.98
CA THR A 13 -3.54 -6.32 -4.40
C THR A 13 -4.53 -7.44 -4.54
N LEU A 14 -4.39 -8.40 -3.69
CA LEU A 14 -5.58 -8.78 -3.00
C LEU A 14 -5.75 -7.77 -1.86
N GLN A 15 -6.24 -6.57 -2.20
CA GLN A 15 -6.99 -5.84 -1.22
C GLN A 15 -8.17 -6.70 -0.80
N PRO A 16 -8.49 -6.74 0.46
CA PRO A 16 -9.55 -7.58 0.98
C PRO A 16 -10.88 -7.13 0.40
N LEU A 17 -11.52 -8.05 -0.20
CA LEU A 17 -12.85 -7.99 -0.72
C LEU A 17 -13.88 -8.00 0.39
N ILE A 18 -14.82 -7.10 0.34
CA ILE A 18 -15.86 -6.92 1.32
C ILE A 18 -17.12 -6.40 0.73
N LYS A 19 -18.14 -6.80 1.07
CA LYS A 19 -19.38 -6.94 1.75
C LYS A 19 -20.65 -6.55 1.05
N ALA A 20 -21.79 -6.91 1.44
CA ALA A 20 -22.70 -6.51 2.46
C ALA A 20 -24.01 -7.30 2.56
N ASP A 21 -24.69 -7.07 3.66
CA ASP A 21 -25.94 -7.63 4.09
C ASP A 21 -27.17 -7.34 3.24
N VAL A 22 -28.08 -8.32 3.21
CA VAL A 22 -29.47 -8.16 2.80
C VAL A 22 -30.36 -8.34 4.03
N GLY A 23 -30.94 -7.25 4.48
CA GLY A 23 -31.99 -7.26 5.48
C GLY A 23 -33.31 -7.73 4.86
N ILE A 24 -33.85 -8.84 5.33
CA ILE A 24 -35.17 -9.31 4.98
C ILE A 24 -36.21 -8.60 5.86
N VAL A 25 -37.08 -7.79 5.25
CA VAL A 25 -38.27 -7.23 5.87
C VAL A 25 -39.35 -8.32 5.90
N MET A 26 -39.62 -8.81 7.08
CA MET A 26 -40.78 -9.66 7.34
C MET A 26 -41.99 -8.80 7.68
N THR A 27 -42.96 -8.72 6.78
CA THR A 27 -44.26 -8.07 7.01
C THR A 27 -45.18 -9.01 7.75
N LEU A 28 -45.54 -8.63 8.96
CA LEU A 28 -46.59 -9.28 9.77
C LEU A 28 -47.96 -9.01 9.19
N ILE A 29 -48.71 -10.06 8.89
CA ILE A 29 -50.17 -10.01 8.76
C ILE A 29 -50.77 -10.77 9.95
N LYS A 30 -51.52 -10.02 10.76
CA LYS A 30 -52.41 -10.50 11.82
C LYS A 30 -53.75 -10.93 11.24
N THR A 31 -54.31 -12.05 11.69
CA THR A 31 -55.65 -12.13 12.26
C THR A 31 -56.15 -13.59 12.45
N PRO A 32 -57.27 -13.83 13.13
CA PRO A 32 -57.26 -14.57 14.38
C PRO A 32 -58.13 -15.84 14.42
N ALA A 33 -57.89 -16.62 15.44
CA ALA A 33 -58.77 -17.53 16.16
C ALA A 33 -59.84 -18.37 15.43
N LEU A 34 -59.81 -19.67 15.67
CA LEU A 34 -60.97 -20.38 16.24
C LEU A 34 -60.55 -21.69 16.93
N ARG A 35 -61.12 -21.88 18.10
CA ARG A 35 -61.00 -23.10 18.95
C ARG A 35 -61.76 -24.26 18.34
N PHE A 36 -61.33 -25.49 18.56
CA PHE A 36 -62.18 -26.55 19.15
C PHE A 36 -61.39 -27.74 19.66
N LEU A 37 -61.85 -28.28 20.79
CA LEU A 37 -61.41 -29.43 21.55
C LEU A 37 -61.57 -30.76 20.78
N SER A 38 -60.74 -31.79 21.02
CA SER A 38 -61.11 -32.91 21.87
C SER A 38 -60.18 -34.12 21.73
N THR A 39 -59.77 -34.64 22.88
CA THR A 39 -59.66 -36.04 23.34
C THR A 39 -58.77 -37.07 22.62
N SER A 40 -57.72 -37.48 23.36
CA SER A 40 -57.24 -38.83 23.75
C SER A 40 -57.27 -39.98 22.75
N VAL A 41 -56.12 -40.67 22.58
CA VAL A 41 -55.87 -42.08 22.95
C VAL A 41 -54.39 -42.45 22.84
N PHE A 42 -53.89 -43.16 23.84
CA PHE A 42 -52.58 -43.77 23.95
C PHE A 42 -52.33 -44.85 22.87
N ALA A 43 -51.16 -44.80 22.25
CA ALA A 43 -50.51 -45.99 21.70
C ALA A 43 -48.98 -45.83 21.74
N ILE A 44 -48.32 -46.61 22.58
CA ILE A 44 -46.89 -46.77 22.63
C ILE A 44 -46.42 -47.56 21.40
N ALA A 45 -45.62 -46.95 20.54
CA ALA A 45 -44.82 -47.67 19.57
C ALA A 45 -43.36 -47.24 19.69
N ILE A 46 -42.52 -48.15 20.15
CA ILE A 46 -41.08 -48.06 20.16
C ILE A 46 -40.62 -48.03 18.71
N CYS A 47 -40.20 -46.89 18.19
CA CYS A 47 -39.44 -46.77 16.96
C CYS A 47 -37.98 -46.42 17.32
N ILE A 48 -37.11 -47.36 17.03
CA ILE A 48 -35.67 -47.21 17.02
C ILE A 48 -35.33 -46.07 16.05
N LEU A 49 -34.98 -44.90 16.57
CA LEU A 49 -34.44 -43.78 15.79
C LEU A 49 -32.97 -44.09 15.45
N GLY A 50 -32.76 -44.67 14.28
CA GLY A 50 -31.48 -44.60 13.62
C GLY A 50 -31.17 -43.14 13.31
N SER A 51 -30.21 -42.56 14.01
CA SER A 51 -29.65 -41.27 13.69
C SER A 51 -28.94 -41.37 12.35
N SER A 52 -29.68 -41.08 11.27
CA SER A 52 -29.05 -40.80 9.99
C SER A 52 -28.31 -39.45 10.16
N VAL A 53 -27.00 -39.53 10.32
CA VAL A 53 -26.12 -38.39 10.07
C VAL A 53 -26.34 -38.00 8.61
N GLN A 54 -27.21 -37.03 8.39
CA GLN A 54 -27.30 -36.35 7.10
C GLN A 54 -25.97 -35.59 6.95
N ALA A 55 -25.04 -36.19 6.21
CA ALA A 55 -23.93 -35.44 5.68
C ALA A 55 -24.54 -34.28 4.88
N SER A 56 -24.40 -33.05 5.38
CA SER A 56 -24.77 -31.87 4.64
C SER A 56 -23.96 -31.88 3.33
N LEU A 57 -24.63 -32.05 2.21
CA LEU A 57 -24.04 -31.83 0.91
C LEU A 57 -23.36 -30.46 0.94
N PRO A 58 -22.15 -30.32 0.40
CA PRO A 58 -21.51 -29.03 0.33
C PRO A 58 -22.46 -28.06 -0.36
N GLN A 59 -22.83 -26.99 0.31
CA GLN A 59 -23.65 -25.93 -0.24
C GLN A 59 -22.95 -25.41 -1.49
N ALA A 60 -23.57 -25.59 -2.66
CA ALA A 60 -23.03 -25.08 -3.90
C ALA A 60 -22.83 -23.56 -3.74
N GLN A 61 -21.63 -23.10 -4.01
CA GLN A 61 -21.30 -21.68 -3.96
C GLN A 61 -22.28 -20.89 -4.82
N GLU A 62 -22.95 -19.91 -4.23
CA GLU A 62 -23.97 -19.14 -4.94
C GLU A 62 -23.29 -18.34 -6.07
N THR A 63 -23.82 -18.47 -7.28
CA THR A 63 -23.30 -17.76 -8.46
C THR A 63 -23.56 -16.27 -8.32
N LEU A 64 -22.51 -15.47 -8.27
CA LEU A 64 -22.61 -14.02 -8.18
C LEU A 64 -23.25 -13.43 -9.44
N LYS A 65 -24.09 -12.41 -9.24
CA LYS A 65 -24.80 -11.70 -10.31
C LYS A 65 -24.63 -10.19 -10.14
N PRO A 66 -24.60 -9.43 -11.24
CA PRO A 66 -24.56 -7.98 -11.17
C PRO A 66 -25.86 -7.41 -10.60
N THR A 67 -25.74 -6.34 -9.86
CA THR A 67 -26.88 -5.56 -9.36
C THR A 67 -27.26 -4.45 -10.34
N ARG A 68 -28.51 -3.96 -10.27
CA ARG A 68 -28.94 -2.81 -11.06
C ARG A 68 -28.13 -1.55 -10.74
N ALA A 69 -27.72 -1.38 -9.50
CA ALA A 69 -26.92 -0.24 -9.08
C ALA A 69 -25.55 -0.27 -9.78
N GLN A 70 -24.88 -1.43 -9.82
CA GLN A 70 -23.61 -1.62 -10.51
C GLN A 70 -23.72 -1.35 -12.01
N ALA A 71 -24.78 -1.81 -12.65
CA ALA A 71 -25.05 -1.54 -14.06
C ALA A 71 -25.19 -0.02 -14.36
N ILE A 72 -25.82 0.75 -13.46
CA ILE A 72 -25.89 2.20 -13.56
C ILE A 72 -24.52 2.84 -13.32
N THR A 73 -23.80 2.38 -12.31
CA THR A 73 -22.48 2.91 -11.96
C THR A 73 -21.47 2.65 -13.09
N SER A 74 -21.51 1.50 -13.78
CA SER A 74 -20.60 1.20 -14.89
C SER A 74 -20.73 2.21 -16.04
N VAL A 75 -21.96 2.60 -16.42
CA VAL A 75 -22.17 3.64 -17.44
C VAL A 75 -21.64 5.00 -16.99
N ARG A 76 -21.81 5.33 -15.72
CA ARG A 76 -21.29 6.60 -15.18
C ARG A 76 -19.77 6.64 -15.13
N ILE A 77 -19.12 5.50 -14.84
CA ILE A 77 -17.68 5.38 -14.93
C ILE A 77 -17.23 5.59 -16.38
N LEU A 78 -17.87 4.89 -17.33
CA LEU A 78 -17.61 5.05 -18.76
C LEU A 78 -17.76 6.52 -19.21
N ASP A 79 -18.89 7.15 -18.86
CA ASP A 79 -19.15 8.56 -19.20
C ASP A 79 -18.11 9.50 -18.55
N GLY A 80 -17.76 9.23 -17.28
CA GLY A 80 -16.75 9.99 -16.55
C GLY A 80 -15.35 9.91 -17.18
N VAL A 81 -14.90 8.72 -17.56
CA VAL A 81 -13.61 8.53 -18.24
C VAL A 81 -13.65 9.20 -19.61
N ASN A 82 -14.67 8.98 -20.42
CA ASN A 82 -14.81 9.59 -21.75
C ASN A 82 -14.84 11.13 -21.70
N ARG A 83 -15.46 11.70 -20.66
CA ARG A 83 -15.60 13.14 -20.50
C ARG A 83 -14.35 13.81 -19.98
N TYR A 84 -13.70 13.23 -18.96
CA TYR A 84 -12.69 13.92 -18.15
C TYR A 84 -11.27 13.42 -18.32
N HIS A 85 -11.05 12.17 -18.80
CA HIS A 85 -9.71 11.61 -18.89
C HIS A 85 -8.83 12.34 -19.90
N MET A 86 -7.52 12.47 -19.59
CA MET A 86 -6.52 13.10 -20.48
C MET A 86 -6.35 12.35 -21.81
N ARG A 87 -6.28 11.02 -21.75
CA ARG A 87 -6.23 10.14 -22.92
C ARG A 87 -7.65 9.85 -23.36
N LYS A 88 -7.90 9.95 -24.66
CA LYS A 88 -9.17 9.50 -25.26
C LYS A 88 -8.93 8.20 -25.97
N HIS A 89 -9.82 7.26 -25.78
CA HIS A 89 -9.90 6.01 -26.49
C HIS A 89 -11.24 5.92 -27.22
N ASP A 90 -11.21 5.41 -28.41
CA ASP A 90 -12.44 4.96 -29.07
C ASP A 90 -12.91 3.67 -28.39
N LEU A 91 -14.22 3.54 -28.23
CA LEU A 91 -14.83 2.33 -27.68
C LEU A 91 -15.02 1.35 -28.84
N ASP A 92 -14.01 0.55 -29.09
CA ASP A 92 -13.89 -0.38 -30.21
C ASP A 92 -13.37 -1.74 -29.78
N ASP A 93 -13.27 -2.67 -30.75
CA ASP A 93 -12.76 -4.02 -30.53
C ASP A 93 -11.31 -4.04 -30.00
N THR A 94 -10.50 -3.01 -30.29
CA THR A 94 -9.12 -2.91 -29.79
C THR A 94 -9.12 -2.68 -28.30
N LEU A 95 -9.91 -1.69 -27.84
CA LEU A 95 -10.08 -1.42 -26.40
C LEU A 95 -10.72 -2.62 -25.70
N SER A 96 -11.71 -3.29 -26.33
CA SER A 96 -12.32 -4.49 -25.79
C SER A 96 -11.30 -5.61 -25.59
N SER A 97 -10.37 -5.78 -26.54
CA SER A 97 -9.29 -6.77 -26.43
C SER A 97 -8.33 -6.47 -25.28
N GLU A 98 -7.85 -5.23 -25.15
CA GLU A 98 -6.98 -4.80 -24.05
C GLU A 98 -7.69 -4.94 -22.70
N PHE A 99 -8.99 -4.64 -22.66
CA PHE A 99 -9.81 -4.79 -21.47
C PHE A 99 -9.90 -6.24 -21.00
N LEU A 100 -10.12 -7.18 -21.90
CA LEU A 100 -10.15 -8.61 -21.57
C LEU A 100 -8.81 -9.06 -21.00
N ASP A 101 -7.71 -8.71 -21.68
CA ASP A 101 -6.37 -9.09 -21.24
C ASP A 101 -6.05 -8.53 -19.84
N ASN A 102 -6.37 -7.25 -19.59
CA ASN A 102 -6.15 -6.62 -18.31
C ASN A 102 -7.03 -7.21 -17.21
N TYR A 103 -8.27 -7.59 -17.53
CA TYR A 103 -9.15 -8.24 -16.57
C TYR A 103 -8.66 -9.64 -16.19
N LEU A 104 -8.25 -10.45 -17.17
CA LEU A 104 -7.66 -11.77 -16.92
C LEU A 104 -6.35 -11.67 -16.12
N GLN A 105 -5.52 -10.68 -16.44
CA GLN A 105 -4.29 -10.39 -15.70
C GLN A 105 -4.59 -9.99 -14.25
N SER A 106 -5.63 -9.19 -14.02
CA SER A 106 -6.04 -8.76 -12.68
C SER A 106 -6.56 -9.93 -11.81
N LEU A 107 -7.20 -10.93 -12.43
CA LEU A 107 -7.69 -12.11 -11.74
C LEU A 107 -6.60 -13.16 -11.52
N ASP A 108 -5.85 -13.50 -12.55
CA ASP A 108 -4.87 -14.60 -12.53
C ASP A 108 -3.55 -14.25 -13.25
N GLY A 109 -2.95 -13.13 -12.90
CA GLY A 109 -1.66 -12.70 -13.49
C GLY A 109 -0.52 -13.72 -13.33
N GLY A 110 -0.60 -14.56 -12.31
CA GLY A 110 0.35 -15.66 -12.08
C GLY A 110 0.05 -16.94 -12.86
N LYS A 111 -1.01 -16.96 -13.70
CA LYS A 111 -1.47 -18.12 -14.47
C LYS A 111 -1.57 -19.40 -13.67
N ALA A 112 -2.16 -19.29 -12.46
CA ALA A 112 -2.18 -20.31 -11.42
C ALA A 112 -3.49 -21.06 -11.31
N TYR A 113 -4.57 -20.49 -11.84
CA TYR A 113 -5.94 -20.94 -11.62
C TYR A 113 -6.66 -21.31 -12.91
N PHE A 114 -6.67 -20.45 -13.92
CA PHE A 114 -7.30 -20.73 -15.20
C PHE A 114 -6.54 -21.78 -16.00
N MET A 115 -7.29 -22.53 -16.80
CA MET A 115 -6.75 -23.41 -17.84
C MET A 115 -6.82 -22.72 -19.20
N ALA A 116 -6.02 -23.18 -20.16
CA ALA A 116 -6.07 -22.71 -21.55
C ALA A 116 -7.48 -22.84 -22.14
N ALA A 117 -8.26 -23.84 -21.75
CA ALA A 117 -9.66 -24.00 -22.17
C ALA A 117 -10.58 -22.91 -21.60
N ASP A 118 -10.35 -22.42 -20.37
CA ASP A 118 -11.12 -21.30 -19.80
C ASP A 118 -10.82 -20.01 -20.60
N ILE A 119 -9.54 -19.77 -20.91
CA ILE A 119 -9.15 -18.61 -21.72
C ILE A 119 -9.77 -18.68 -23.12
N ALA A 120 -9.71 -19.85 -23.77
CA ALA A 120 -10.34 -20.04 -25.08
C ALA A 120 -11.88 -19.81 -25.07
N ASP A 121 -12.54 -20.14 -23.94
CA ASP A 121 -13.97 -19.85 -23.75
C ASP A 121 -14.22 -18.33 -23.58
N PHE A 122 -13.30 -17.60 -22.92
CA PHE A 122 -13.42 -16.15 -22.73
C PHE A 122 -13.11 -15.34 -24.00
N GLU A 123 -12.41 -15.91 -24.98
CA GLU A 123 -12.13 -15.26 -26.27
C GLU A 123 -13.38 -14.79 -27.00
N ARG A 124 -14.55 -15.38 -26.73
CA ARG A 124 -15.85 -14.89 -27.26
C ARG A 124 -16.16 -13.45 -26.84
N TYR A 125 -15.58 -12.96 -25.74
CA TYR A 125 -15.78 -11.60 -25.25
C TYR A 125 -14.75 -10.59 -25.77
N ARG A 126 -13.72 -11.05 -26.51
CA ARG A 126 -12.59 -10.21 -26.91
C ARG A 126 -12.99 -8.96 -27.69
N ALA A 127 -14.00 -9.04 -28.53
CA ALA A 127 -14.54 -7.93 -29.31
C ALA A 127 -15.96 -7.51 -28.86
N GLN A 128 -16.30 -7.68 -27.57
CA GLN A 128 -17.67 -7.44 -27.10
C GLN A 128 -17.73 -6.67 -25.76
N LEU A 129 -16.61 -6.48 -25.05
CA LEU A 129 -16.65 -5.87 -23.71
C LEU A 129 -16.96 -4.37 -23.77
N ASP A 130 -16.52 -3.66 -24.79
CA ASP A 130 -16.85 -2.26 -25.07
C ASP A 130 -18.36 -2.10 -25.29
N ASP A 131 -18.96 -2.89 -26.15
CA ASP A 131 -20.38 -2.97 -26.45
C ASP A 131 -21.21 -3.38 -25.22
N ALA A 132 -20.74 -4.37 -24.46
CA ALA A 132 -21.37 -4.79 -23.22
C ALA A 132 -21.41 -3.66 -22.19
N LEU A 133 -20.29 -2.94 -22.04
CA LEU A 133 -20.20 -1.82 -21.11
C LEU A 133 -21.13 -0.67 -21.51
N GLN A 134 -21.19 -0.31 -22.81
CA GLN A 134 -22.12 0.70 -23.33
C GLN A 134 -23.59 0.34 -23.07
N ARG A 135 -23.94 -0.95 -23.12
CA ARG A 135 -25.29 -1.46 -22.85
C ARG A 135 -25.56 -1.77 -21.39
N SER A 136 -24.67 -1.41 -20.47
CA SER A 136 -24.76 -1.74 -19.03
C SER A 136 -24.82 -3.26 -18.77
N ASN A 137 -24.32 -4.08 -19.68
CA ASN A 137 -24.31 -5.53 -19.55
C ASN A 137 -23.01 -5.97 -18.85
N LEU A 138 -23.12 -6.33 -17.58
CA LEU A 138 -22.03 -6.82 -16.75
C LEU A 138 -21.93 -8.35 -16.74
N GLN A 139 -22.73 -9.06 -17.52
CA GLN A 139 -22.73 -10.54 -17.53
C GLN A 139 -21.35 -11.13 -17.84
N PRO A 140 -20.58 -10.64 -18.84
CA PRO A 140 -19.23 -11.16 -19.11
C PRO A 140 -18.30 -11.07 -17.88
N ALA A 141 -18.35 -9.95 -17.16
CA ALA A 141 -17.55 -9.76 -15.93
C ALA A 141 -17.83 -10.86 -14.90
N PHE A 142 -19.10 -11.10 -14.64
CA PHE A 142 -19.54 -12.05 -13.62
C PHE A 142 -19.34 -13.52 -14.05
N GLU A 143 -19.48 -13.83 -15.33
CA GLU A 143 -19.17 -15.18 -15.84
C GLU A 143 -17.68 -15.52 -15.66
N ILE A 144 -16.80 -14.61 -16.02
CA ILE A 144 -15.35 -14.78 -15.84
C ILE A 144 -15.00 -14.86 -14.34
N PHE A 145 -15.55 -13.96 -13.52
CA PHE A 145 -15.27 -13.95 -12.09
C PHE A 145 -15.77 -15.22 -11.36
N ASN A 146 -16.97 -15.70 -11.68
CA ASN A 146 -17.49 -16.95 -11.12
C ASN A 146 -16.64 -18.16 -11.55
N ARG A 147 -16.14 -18.16 -12.79
CA ARG A 147 -15.20 -19.19 -13.24
C ARG A 147 -13.89 -19.11 -12.44
N TYR A 148 -13.37 -17.91 -12.19
CA TYR A 148 -12.20 -17.69 -11.35
C TYR A 148 -12.41 -18.21 -9.93
N GLN A 149 -13.52 -17.85 -9.26
CA GLN A 149 -13.83 -18.35 -7.93
C GLN A 149 -13.89 -19.87 -7.86
N LYS A 150 -14.49 -20.49 -8.86
CA LYS A 150 -14.54 -21.96 -8.97
C LYS A 150 -13.12 -22.53 -9.07
N ARG A 151 -12.30 -22.00 -9.98
CA ARG A 151 -10.95 -22.50 -10.22
C ARG A 151 -10.01 -22.35 -9.01
N ILE A 152 -10.05 -21.21 -8.33
CA ILE A 152 -9.24 -21.01 -7.13
C ILE A 152 -9.69 -21.92 -5.99
N SER A 153 -11.02 -22.14 -5.83
CA SER A 153 -11.52 -23.09 -4.82
C SER A 153 -11.05 -24.50 -5.10
N GLU A 154 -11.17 -24.98 -6.34
CA GLU A 154 -10.66 -26.29 -6.78
C GLU A 154 -9.15 -26.44 -6.50
N ARG A 155 -8.34 -25.39 -6.74
CA ARG A 155 -6.89 -25.42 -6.50
C ARG A 155 -6.52 -25.46 -5.02
N LEU A 156 -7.24 -24.71 -4.20
CA LEU A 156 -7.03 -24.70 -2.75
C LEU A 156 -7.43 -26.07 -2.13
N GLU A 157 -8.56 -26.61 -2.55
CA GLU A 157 -9.02 -27.93 -2.11
C GLU A 157 -8.05 -29.05 -2.53
N TYR A 158 -7.55 -28.99 -3.78
CA TYR A 158 -6.51 -29.92 -4.25
C TYR A 158 -5.23 -29.82 -3.42
N SER A 159 -4.77 -28.60 -3.11
CA SER A 159 -3.58 -28.39 -2.28
C SER A 159 -3.77 -28.87 -0.85
N LEU A 160 -4.95 -28.66 -0.25
CA LEU A 160 -5.33 -29.23 1.06
C LEU A 160 -5.33 -30.76 1.01
N GLY A 161 -5.80 -31.36 -0.07
CA GLY A 161 -5.75 -32.81 -0.29
C GLY A 161 -4.32 -33.35 -0.35
N LEU A 162 -3.39 -32.65 -0.98
CA LEU A 162 -1.97 -33.03 -0.99
C LEU A 162 -1.34 -32.94 0.41
N ILE A 163 -1.64 -31.88 1.16
CA ILE A 163 -1.13 -31.71 2.54
C ILE A 163 -1.67 -32.83 3.45
N ALA A 164 -2.93 -33.22 3.30
CA ALA A 164 -3.55 -34.28 4.07
C ALA A 164 -2.90 -35.68 3.80
N GLN A 165 -2.39 -35.90 2.57
CA GLN A 165 -1.67 -37.12 2.22
C GLN A 165 -0.27 -37.20 2.86
N GLY A 166 0.24 -36.14 3.43
CA GLY A 166 1.55 -36.03 4.03
C GLY A 166 2.59 -35.37 3.09
N LEU A 167 3.47 -34.57 3.67
CA LEU A 167 4.45 -33.77 2.92
C LEU A 167 5.50 -34.66 2.21
N ASP A 168 5.78 -35.84 2.70
CA ASP A 168 6.72 -36.77 2.08
C ASP A 168 6.28 -37.26 0.70
N ALA A 169 4.99 -37.20 0.38
CA ALA A 169 4.46 -37.50 -0.94
C ALA A 169 4.95 -36.54 -2.04
N LEU A 170 5.51 -35.39 -1.66
CA LEU A 170 6.00 -34.39 -2.61
C LEU A 170 7.37 -34.73 -3.23
N ASP A 171 8.07 -35.73 -2.74
CA ASP A 171 9.38 -36.24 -3.24
C ASP A 171 10.41 -35.12 -3.52
N PHE A 172 11.05 -34.63 -2.48
CA PHE A 172 12.00 -33.51 -2.53
C PHE A 172 13.38 -33.89 -3.11
N SER A 173 13.59 -35.13 -3.57
CA SER A 173 14.83 -35.56 -4.20
C SER A 173 14.89 -35.35 -5.70
N LYS A 174 13.73 -35.14 -6.35
CA LYS A 174 13.64 -34.93 -7.81
C LYS A 174 14.20 -33.60 -8.27
N ASP A 175 14.90 -33.61 -9.39
CA ASP A 175 15.39 -32.44 -10.09
C ASP A 175 14.27 -31.79 -10.91
N GLU A 176 13.38 -31.08 -10.20
CA GLU A 176 12.31 -30.28 -10.78
C GLU A 176 12.60 -28.82 -10.58
N THR A 177 12.04 -27.96 -11.43
CA THR A 177 12.13 -26.50 -11.31
C THR A 177 10.75 -25.86 -11.37
N LEU A 178 10.63 -24.68 -10.75
CA LEU A 178 9.45 -23.83 -10.86
C LEU A 178 9.86 -22.49 -11.49
N GLU A 179 9.18 -22.11 -12.56
CA GLU A 179 9.29 -20.75 -13.12
C GLU A 179 8.57 -19.76 -12.21
N ARG A 180 9.23 -18.68 -11.84
CA ARG A 180 8.69 -17.62 -10.99
C ARG A 180 8.30 -16.36 -11.75
N ASP A 181 8.75 -16.25 -13.00
CA ASP A 181 8.43 -15.15 -13.88
C ASP A 181 7.05 -15.38 -14.52
N PRO A 182 6.01 -14.57 -14.18
CA PRO A 182 4.69 -14.75 -14.76
C PRO A 182 4.64 -14.53 -16.28
N GLU A 183 5.52 -13.68 -16.82
CA GLU A 183 5.58 -13.40 -18.26
C GLU A 183 6.04 -14.62 -19.06
N LYS A 184 6.94 -15.43 -18.48
CA LYS A 184 7.42 -16.67 -19.07
C LYS A 184 6.49 -17.85 -18.83
N SER A 185 5.47 -17.69 -18.00
CA SER A 185 4.48 -18.72 -17.69
C SER A 185 3.38 -18.78 -18.75
N THR A 186 2.85 -19.97 -19.02
CA THR A 186 1.71 -20.19 -19.90
C THR A 186 0.55 -20.80 -19.15
N TRP A 187 -0.67 -20.59 -19.63
CA TRP A 187 -1.86 -21.24 -19.08
C TRP A 187 -1.74 -22.77 -19.15
N ALA A 188 -2.08 -23.45 -18.09
CA ALA A 188 -2.07 -24.91 -18.04
C ALA A 188 -3.00 -25.49 -19.10
N LYS A 189 -2.50 -26.43 -19.92
CA LYS A 189 -3.27 -26.99 -21.04
C LYS A 189 -4.48 -27.83 -20.60
N ASP A 190 -4.40 -28.45 -19.43
CA ASP A 190 -5.41 -29.34 -18.85
C ASP A 190 -5.30 -29.39 -17.32
N GLU A 191 -6.23 -30.11 -16.69
CA GLU A 191 -6.28 -30.26 -15.23
C GLU A 191 -5.02 -30.94 -14.67
N ASN A 192 -4.46 -31.93 -15.38
CA ASN A 192 -3.24 -32.61 -14.93
C ASN A 192 -2.04 -31.65 -14.87
N ALA A 193 -1.89 -30.79 -15.90
CA ALA A 193 -0.84 -29.78 -15.94
C ALA A 193 -1.04 -28.74 -14.82
N LEU A 194 -2.29 -28.35 -14.53
CA LEU A 194 -2.62 -27.43 -13.46
C LEU A 194 -2.41 -28.05 -12.08
N ASN A 195 -2.73 -29.33 -11.92
CA ASN A 195 -2.45 -30.11 -10.71
C ASN A 195 -0.94 -30.20 -10.44
N ASP A 196 -0.15 -30.47 -11.48
CA ASP A 196 1.31 -30.51 -11.36
C ASP A 196 1.89 -29.13 -11.00
N LEU A 197 1.37 -28.05 -11.57
CA LEU A 197 1.77 -26.68 -11.20
C LEU A 197 1.46 -26.40 -9.72
N SER A 198 0.26 -26.76 -9.26
CA SER A 198 -0.14 -26.60 -7.86
C SER A 198 0.75 -27.42 -6.92
N ARG A 199 1.06 -28.67 -7.27
CA ARG A 199 1.99 -29.54 -6.55
C ARG A 199 3.39 -28.90 -6.45
N ARG A 200 3.92 -28.40 -7.57
CA ARG A 200 5.26 -27.75 -7.59
C ARG A 200 5.29 -26.48 -6.76
N ARG A 201 4.23 -25.67 -6.79
CA ARG A 201 4.11 -24.47 -5.94
C ARG A 201 4.03 -24.82 -4.45
N LEU A 202 3.25 -25.85 -4.10
CA LEU A 202 3.20 -26.37 -2.73
C LEU A 202 4.58 -26.89 -2.28
N LYS A 203 5.26 -27.64 -3.16
CA LYS A 203 6.62 -28.14 -2.90
C LYS A 203 7.62 -27.02 -2.65
N ASP A 204 7.61 -25.93 -3.45
CA ASP A 204 8.45 -24.75 -3.22
C ASP A 204 8.15 -24.09 -1.86
N THR A 205 6.86 -23.99 -1.51
CA THR A 205 6.45 -23.42 -0.22
C THR A 205 6.95 -24.26 0.95
N VAL A 206 6.80 -25.60 0.88
CA VAL A 206 7.30 -26.52 1.92
C VAL A 206 8.82 -26.42 2.05
N ILE A 207 9.56 -26.45 0.93
CA ILE A 207 11.02 -26.28 0.93
C ILE A 207 11.40 -24.97 1.63
N THR A 208 10.72 -23.87 1.26
CA THR A 208 11.00 -22.56 1.86
C THR A 208 10.77 -22.56 3.37
N MET A 209 9.69 -23.18 3.85
CA MET A 209 9.40 -23.26 5.29
C MET A 209 10.37 -24.18 6.03
N ARG A 210 10.79 -25.31 5.44
CA ARG A 210 11.86 -26.16 5.98
C ARG A 210 13.20 -25.41 6.07
N LEU A 211 13.53 -24.61 5.07
CA LEU A 211 14.72 -23.74 5.08
C LEU A 211 14.67 -22.67 6.18
N MET A 212 13.48 -22.28 6.62
CA MET A 212 13.27 -21.40 7.78
C MET A 212 13.31 -22.16 9.13
N GLY A 213 13.65 -23.44 9.12
CA GLY A 213 13.78 -24.25 10.33
C GLY A 213 12.49 -24.84 10.90
N LYS A 214 11.35 -24.70 10.18
CA LYS A 214 10.08 -25.28 10.64
C LYS A 214 10.06 -26.80 10.48
N THR A 215 9.47 -27.48 11.46
CA THR A 215 9.18 -28.91 11.39
C THR A 215 8.06 -29.21 10.40
N ASP A 216 7.94 -30.43 9.94
CA ASP A 216 6.89 -30.84 9.01
C ASP A 216 5.49 -30.72 9.62
N GLU A 217 5.36 -30.94 10.92
CA GLU A 217 4.12 -30.74 11.67
C GLU A 217 3.69 -29.26 11.67
N GLU A 218 4.60 -28.37 12.01
CA GLU A 218 4.34 -26.91 11.98
C GLU A 218 4.03 -26.41 10.57
N ILE A 219 4.71 -26.95 9.55
CA ILE A 219 4.46 -26.63 8.15
C ILE A 219 3.06 -27.07 7.75
N LYS A 220 2.69 -28.31 8.07
CA LYS A 220 1.37 -28.87 7.76
C LYS A 220 0.26 -28.02 8.40
N GLU A 221 0.34 -27.79 9.70
CA GLU A 221 -0.64 -26.97 10.43
C GLU A 221 -0.75 -25.55 9.83
N THR A 222 0.40 -24.90 9.58
CA THR A 222 0.44 -23.55 9.02
C THR A 222 -0.17 -23.51 7.61
N LEU A 223 0.10 -24.49 6.75
CA LEU A 223 -0.42 -24.53 5.40
C LEU A 223 -1.90 -24.89 5.36
N GLU A 224 -2.35 -25.85 6.17
CA GLU A 224 -3.77 -26.19 6.30
C GLU A 224 -4.58 -24.94 6.72
N ARG A 225 -4.15 -24.27 7.77
CA ARG A 225 -4.76 -23.01 8.24
C ARG A 225 -4.76 -21.93 7.15
N ARG A 226 -3.63 -21.68 6.51
CA ARG A 226 -3.50 -20.68 5.45
C ARG A 226 -4.43 -20.93 4.27
N TYR A 227 -4.49 -22.17 3.78
CA TYR A 227 -5.33 -22.52 2.63
C TYR A 227 -6.81 -22.55 3.00
N ARG A 228 -7.19 -22.98 4.21
CA ARG A 228 -8.58 -22.90 4.71
C ARG A 228 -9.03 -21.42 4.80
N ASN A 229 -8.20 -20.55 5.36
CA ASN A 229 -8.51 -19.12 5.45
C ASN A 229 -8.61 -18.48 4.07
N GLN A 230 -7.79 -18.89 3.12
CA GLN A 230 -7.88 -18.43 1.74
C GLN A 230 -9.16 -18.91 1.07
N LEU A 231 -9.54 -20.16 1.25
CA LEU A 231 -10.78 -20.74 0.75
C LEU A 231 -12.02 -20.04 1.33
N ASN A 232 -12.01 -19.75 2.62
CA ASN A 232 -13.09 -19.00 3.27
C ASN A 232 -13.22 -17.59 2.67
N ARG A 233 -12.10 -16.89 2.46
CA ARG A 233 -12.11 -15.58 1.78
C ARG A 233 -12.69 -15.65 0.37
N VAL A 234 -12.33 -16.66 -0.42
CA VAL A 234 -12.90 -16.86 -1.76
C VAL A 234 -14.42 -17.08 -1.70
N LYS A 235 -14.89 -17.84 -0.71
CA LYS A 235 -16.33 -18.09 -0.50
C LYS A 235 -17.09 -16.84 -0.02
N GLN A 236 -16.43 -15.92 0.66
CA GLN A 236 -16.99 -14.66 1.14
C GLN A 236 -16.97 -13.54 0.08
N ALA A 237 -16.36 -13.75 -1.08
CA ALA A 237 -16.38 -12.76 -2.15
C ALA A 237 -17.81 -12.51 -2.64
N ASN A 238 -18.12 -11.25 -2.95
CA ASN A 238 -19.46 -10.80 -3.30
C ASN A 238 -19.53 -10.05 -4.65
N SER A 239 -20.69 -9.55 -5.01
CA SER A 239 -20.88 -8.87 -6.30
C SER A 239 -20.11 -7.55 -6.41
N GLU A 240 -19.88 -6.83 -5.30
CA GLU A 240 -19.11 -5.59 -5.34
C GLU A 240 -17.64 -5.87 -5.65
N ASP A 241 -17.12 -6.98 -5.14
CA ASP A 241 -15.75 -7.41 -5.41
C ASP A 241 -15.52 -7.69 -6.90
N ALA A 242 -16.41 -8.47 -7.51
CA ALA A 242 -16.36 -8.74 -8.94
C ALA A 242 -16.47 -7.46 -9.77
N PHE A 243 -17.36 -6.55 -9.36
CA PHE A 243 -17.58 -5.28 -10.03
C PHE A 243 -16.36 -4.36 -9.92
N GLU A 244 -15.79 -4.23 -8.73
CA GLU A 244 -14.61 -3.37 -8.49
C GLU A 244 -13.41 -3.82 -9.33
N ILE A 245 -13.09 -5.12 -9.34
CA ILE A 245 -11.98 -5.64 -10.14
C ILE A 245 -12.22 -5.41 -11.63
N TYR A 246 -13.43 -5.68 -12.13
CA TYR A 246 -13.78 -5.49 -13.53
C TYR A 246 -13.70 -4.02 -13.96
N MET A 247 -14.27 -3.11 -13.18
CA MET A 247 -14.24 -1.69 -13.52
C MET A 247 -12.83 -1.09 -13.39
N ASN A 248 -12.03 -1.57 -12.46
CA ASN A 248 -10.64 -1.15 -12.35
C ASN A 248 -9.79 -1.71 -13.50
N ALA A 249 -10.05 -2.93 -13.96
CA ALA A 249 -9.40 -3.45 -15.17
C ALA A 249 -9.74 -2.61 -16.41
N PHE A 250 -10.96 -2.08 -16.52
CA PHE A 250 -11.36 -1.15 -17.58
C PHE A 250 -10.66 0.21 -17.45
N THR A 251 -10.72 0.83 -16.27
CA THR A 251 -10.19 2.19 -16.10
C THR A 251 -8.67 2.26 -16.24
N GLN A 252 -7.97 1.19 -15.87
CA GLN A 252 -6.51 1.09 -15.95
C GLN A 252 -5.95 0.98 -17.38
N ILE A 253 -6.79 0.71 -18.40
CA ILE A 253 -6.37 0.80 -19.80
C ILE A 253 -6.05 2.25 -20.18
N TYR A 254 -6.74 3.20 -19.57
CA TYR A 254 -6.53 4.62 -19.85
C TYR A 254 -5.24 5.16 -19.22
N ASP A 255 -5.00 4.82 -17.97
CA ASP A 255 -3.74 5.02 -17.25
C ASP A 255 -3.74 4.23 -15.93
N PRO A 256 -2.59 4.00 -15.28
CA PRO A 256 -2.51 3.19 -14.06
C PRO A 256 -3.15 3.87 -12.83
N HIS A 257 -3.53 5.15 -12.92
CA HIS A 257 -4.01 5.94 -11.78
C HIS A 257 -5.52 6.21 -11.80
N THR A 258 -6.19 5.94 -12.93
CA THR A 258 -7.63 6.07 -13.04
C THR A 258 -8.31 4.84 -12.47
N GLN A 259 -9.18 5.03 -11.45
CA GLN A 259 -9.73 3.95 -10.67
C GLN A 259 -11.17 4.24 -10.22
N TYR A 260 -11.99 3.19 -10.21
CA TYR A 260 -13.25 3.20 -9.48
C TYR A 260 -12.99 3.03 -7.99
N PHE A 261 -13.55 3.91 -7.19
CA PHE A 261 -13.55 3.85 -5.74
C PHE A 261 -14.94 3.46 -5.26
N SER A 262 -15.06 2.26 -4.72
CA SER A 262 -16.25 1.87 -3.96
C SER A 262 -16.45 2.80 -2.74
N PRO A 263 -17.64 2.83 -2.13
CA PRO A 263 -17.88 3.69 -0.96
C PRO A 263 -16.84 3.54 0.14
N LYS A 264 -16.40 2.31 0.38
CA LYS A 264 -15.40 1.99 1.38
C LYS A 264 -14.00 2.49 0.99
N VAL A 265 -13.59 2.28 -0.26
CA VAL A 265 -12.29 2.79 -0.75
C VAL A 265 -12.29 4.31 -0.69
N SER A 266 -13.43 4.94 -1.01
CA SER A 266 -13.63 6.39 -0.88
C SER A 266 -13.48 6.88 0.56
N GLU A 267 -14.08 6.22 1.53
CA GLU A 267 -13.98 6.56 2.96
C GLU A 267 -12.53 6.42 3.46
N ASN A 268 -11.87 5.31 3.12
CA ASN A 268 -10.47 5.10 3.50
C ASN A 268 -9.54 6.13 2.87
N PHE A 269 -9.81 6.55 1.63
CA PHE A 269 -9.07 7.63 0.99
C PHE A 269 -9.22 8.95 1.76
N ASP A 270 -10.45 9.31 2.15
CA ASP A 270 -10.71 10.54 2.92
C ASP A 270 -10.02 10.51 4.30
N ILE A 271 -10.03 9.36 4.98
CA ILE A 271 -9.32 9.17 6.26
C ILE A 271 -7.80 9.37 6.07
N ASN A 272 -7.22 8.78 5.02
CA ASN A 272 -5.80 8.91 4.75
C ASN A 272 -5.41 10.35 4.36
N MET A 273 -6.28 11.06 3.66
CA MET A 273 -6.05 12.46 3.27
C MET A 273 -6.25 13.44 4.42
N SER A 274 -7.20 13.18 5.32
CA SER A 274 -7.46 14.08 6.46
C SER A 274 -6.63 13.77 7.70
N LEU A 275 -5.99 12.60 7.75
CA LEU A 275 -5.39 12.01 8.95
C LEU A 275 -6.34 11.95 10.16
N GLN A 276 -7.63 11.85 9.89
CA GLN A 276 -8.68 11.77 10.91
C GLN A 276 -9.69 10.69 10.57
N LEU A 277 -10.19 10.02 11.57
CA LEU A 277 -11.33 9.10 11.46
C LEU A 277 -12.29 9.26 12.64
N GLU A 278 -13.56 8.97 12.41
CA GLU A 278 -14.54 8.85 13.49
C GLU A 278 -14.67 7.38 13.90
N GLY A 279 -14.35 7.08 15.17
CA GLY A 279 -14.34 5.71 15.65
C GLY A 279 -13.78 5.55 17.05
N ILE A 280 -13.16 4.39 17.29
CA ILE A 280 -12.62 4.05 18.61
C ILE A 280 -11.09 4.25 18.72
N GLY A 281 -10.37 4.38 17.62
CA GLY A 281 -8.90 4.49 17.65
C GLY A 281 -8.20 3.18 18.00
N ALA A 282 -8.49 2.12 17.27
CA ALA A 282 -7.81 0.83 17.38
C ALA A 282 -7.33 0.35 16.01
N VAL A 283 -6.11 -0.19 15.96
CA VAL A 283 -5.57 -0.90 14.80
C VAL A 283 -5.97 -2.36 14.92
N LEU A 284 -6.68 -2.86 13.92
CA LEU A 284 -7.25 -4.19 13.91
C LEU A 284 -6.65 -5.05 12.80
N GLN A 285 -6.47 -6.34 13.07
CA GLN A 285 -5.98 -7.33 12.11
C GLN A 285 -6.82 -8.59 12.18
N SER A 286 -6.95 -9.28 11.04
CA SER A 286 -7.52 -10.64 11.02
C SER A 286 -6.51 -11.64 11.59
N ASP A 287 -6.92 -12.40 12.61
CA ASP A 287 -6.15 -13.47 13.25
C ASP A 287 -7.02 -14.73 13.24
N ASP A 288 -6.82 -15.59 12.26
CA ASP A 288 -7.67 -16.71 11.88
C ASP A 288 -9.15 -16.29 11.68
N GLU A 289 -10.06 -16.72 12.55
CA GLU A 289 -11.49 -16.39 12.51
C GLU A 289 -11.83 -15.16 13.36
N TYR A 290 -10.84 -14.60 14.07
CA TYR A 290 -11.04 -13.48 14.97
C TYR A 290 -10.54 -12.16 14.38
N THR A 291 -11.11 -11.06 14.89
CA THR A 291 -10.59 -9.71 14.70
C THR A 291 -9.77 -9.31 15.93
N LYS A 292 -8.45 -9.25 15.79
CA LYS A 292 -7.51 -8.97 16.88
C LYS A 292 -7.13 -7.49 16.92
N VAL A 293 -7.02 -6.95 18.12
CA VAL A 293 -6.45 -5.63 18.38
C VAL A 293 -4.94 -5.71 18.34
N VAL A 294 -4.32 -5.01 17.40
CA VAL A 294 -2.85 -4.94 17.26
C VAL A 294 -2.27 -3.86 18.15
N SER A 295 -2.85 -2.65 18.09
CA SER A 295 -2.45 -1.52 18.90
C SER A 295 -3.61 -0.53 19.07
N LEU A 296 -3.47 0.40 20.00
CA LEU A 296 -4.39 1.50 20.21
C LEU A 296 -3.77 2.80 19.74
N VAL A 297 -4.56 3.66 19.09
CA VAL A 297 -4.11 4.98 18.63
C VAL A 297 -4.02 5.91 19.85
N THR A 298 -2.86 6.51 20.04
CA THR A 298 -2.59 7.44 21.13
C THR A 298 -3.61 8.59 21.15
N GLY A 299 -4.17 8.86 22.31
CA GLY A 299 -5.22 9.86 22.48
C GLY A 299 -6.60 9.44 21.95
N GLY A 300 -6.76 8.23 21.44
CA GLY A 300 -8.02 7.69 20.96
C GLY A 300 -8.99 7.26 22.07
N PRO A 301 -10.30 7.11 21.74
CA PRO A 301 -11.31 6.68 22.71
C PRO A 301 -11.03 5.34 23.38
N ALA A 302 -10.51 4.37 22.64
CA ALA A 302 -10.20 3.03 23.17
C ALA A 302 -9.05 3.09 24.18
N GLU A 303 -8.00 3.86 23.89
CA GLU A 303 -6.88 4.06 24.80
C GLU A 303 -7.31 4.79 26.06
N LYS A 304 -8.01 5.92 25.93
CA LYS A 304 -8.54 6.71 27.06
C LYS A 304 -9.48 5.90 27.94
N GLY A 305 -10.28 5.01 27.34
CA GLY A 305 -11.24 4.18 28.03
C GLY A 305 -10.62 3.03 28.82
N GLN A 306 -9.40 2.61 28.49
CA GLN A 306 -8.62 1.53 29.12
C GLN A 306 -9.35 0.17 29.25
N GLN A 307 -10.45 -0.01 28.52
CA GLN A 307 -11.26 -1.23 28.56
C GLN A 307 -10.83 -2.24 27.49
N LEU A 308 -10.43 -1.74 26.30
CA LEU A 308 -9.86 -2.52 25.19
C LEU A 308 -8.34 -2.49 25.33
N LYS A 309 -7.69 -3.62 25.06
CA LYS A 309 -6.23 -3.77 25.12
C LYS A 309 -5.68 -4.39 23.86
N GLU A 310 -4.38 -4.26 23.68
CA GLU A 310 -3.64 -5.02 22.66
C GLU A 310 -3.79 -6.53 22.88
N ALA A 311 -3.81 -7.27 21.81
CA ALA A 311 -4.07 -8.71 21.74
C ALA A 311 -5.51 -9.14 22.09
N ASP A 312 -6.43 -8.24 22.54
CA ASP A 312 -7.85 -8.60 22.69
C ASP A 312 -8.43 -9.05 21.33
N ARG A 313 -9.27 -10.08 21.34
CA ARG A 313 -9.95 -10.61 20.15
C ARG A 313 -11.43 -10.22 20.19
N ILE A 314 -11.90 -9.49 19.20
CA ILE A 314 -13.28 -9.03 19.08
C ILE A 314 -14.11 -10.15 18.45
N ILE A 315 -15.13 -10.60 19.17
CA ILE A 315 -16.04 -11.66 18.76
C ILE A 315 -17.48 -11.16 18.55
N GLY A 316 -17.82 -9.98 19.07
CA GLY A 316 -19.15 -9.41 18.91
C GLY A 316 -19.09 -7.89 18.79
N VAL A 317 -19.97 -7.31 17.94
CA VAL A 317 -20.11 -5.85 17.74
C VAL A 317 -21.57 -5.46 17.72
N GLY A 318 -21.96 -4.44 18.51
CA GLY A 318 -23.33 -3.91 18.56
C GLY A 318 -23.38 -2.40 18.71
N GLN A 319 -24.52 -1.79 18.29
CA GLN A 319 -24.80 -0.37 18.51
C GLN A 319 -25.50 -0.14 19.88
N SER A 320 -26.00 -1.22 20.47
CA SER A 320 -26.49 -1.28 21.85
C SER A 320 -26.06 -2.62 22.46
N ARG A 321 -26.11 -2.71 23.79
CA ARG A 321 -25.72 -3.95 24.50
C ARG A 321 -26.66 -5.13 24.16
N ALA A 322 -27.89 -4.85 23.77
CA ALA A 322 -28.88 -5.88 23.41
C ALA A 322 -28.78 -6.36 21.96
N GLU A 323 -28.01 -5.65 21.12
CA GLU A 323 -27.89 -5.91 19.69
C GLU A 323 -26.45 -6.25 19.27
N ILE A 324 -25.71 -6.91 20.17
CA ILE A 324 -24.39 -7.42 19.81
C ILE A 324 -24.56 -8.62 18.87
N ILE A 325 -23.92 -8.53 17.73
CA ILE A 325 -23.94 -9.56 16.68
C ILE A 325 -22.57 -10.25 16.72
N ASP A 326 -22.60 -11.56 16.69
CA ASP A 326 -21.40 -12.40 16.53
C ASP A 326 -20.71 -12.06 15.20
N VAL A 327 -19.41 -11.77 15.28
CA VAL A 327 -18.58 -11.40 14.13
C VAL A 327 -17.41 -12.36 13.90
N VAL A 328 -17.42 -13.53 14.58
CA VAL A 328 -16.41 -14.57 14.37
C VAL A 328 -16.49 -15.08 12.93
N GLY A 329 -15.35 -15.17 12.27
CA GLY A 329 -15.26 -15.56 10.86
C GLY A 329 -15.69 -14.47 9.87
N TRP A 330 -16.10 -13.30 10.33
CA TRP A 330 -16.41 -12.19 9.43
C TRP A 330 -15.15 -11.59 8.82
N ARG A 331 -15.31 -10.94 7.69
CA ARG A 331 -14.24 -10.18 7.06
C ARG A 331 -13.89 -8.95 7.92
N LEU A 332 -12.59 -8.71 8.11
CA LEU A 332 -12.08 -7.64 8.98
C LEU A 332 -12.75 -6.28 8.75
N ASP A 333 -12.91 -5.91 7.51
CA ASP A 333 -13.47 -4.61 7.18
C ASP A 333 -14.97 -4.53 7.41
N GLU A 334 -15.68 -5.66 7.47
CA GLU A 334 -17.07 -5.73 7.93
C GLU A 334 -17.17 -5.42 9.39
N VAL A 335 -16.28 -6.01 10.13
CA VAL A 335 -16.15 -5.74 11.54
C VAL A 335 -15.77 -4.28 11.76
N VAL A 336 -14.76 -3.78 11.03
CA VAL A 336 -14.32 -2.37 11.09
C VAL A 336 -15.46 -1.39 10.77
N GLN A 337 -16.26 -1.68 9.74
CA GLN A 337 -17.40 -0.81 9.37
C GLN A 337 -18.46 -0.72 10.48
N ARG A 338 -18.68 -1.81 11.23
CA ARG A 338 -19.60 -1.80 12.39
C ARG A 338 -19.01 -1.10 13.62
N ILE A 339 -17.69 -1.16 13.78
CA ILE A 339 -16.98 -0.50 14.86
C ILE A 339 -16.91 1.01 14.64
N ARG A 340 -16.61 1.46 13.40
CA ARG A 340 -16.64 2.88 13.00
C ARG A 340 -18.06 3.46 13.15
N GLY A 341 -18.15 4.76 13.20
CA GLY A 341 -19.42 5.48 13.25
C GLY A 341 -19.24 6.88 13.79
N LYS A 342 -20.28 7.68 13.68
CA LYS A 342 -20.27 9.10 14.01
C LYS A 342 -19.78 9.37 15.44
N LYS A 343 -19.03 10.46 15.59
CA LYS A 343 -18.64 11.02 16.87
C LYS A 343 -19.84 11.09 17.82
N ASP A 344 -19.59 10.89 19.10
CA ASP A 344 -20.56 10.89 20.20
C ASP A 344 -21.54 9.70 20.23
N THR A 345 -21.47 8.75 19.28
CA THR A 345 -22.24 7.50 19.31
C THR A 345 -21.51 6.40 20.09
N MET A 346 -22.26 5.42 20.63
CA MET A 346 -21.69 4.29 21.37
C MET A 346 -21.51 3.08 20.47
N VAL A 347 -20.45 2.30 20.73
CA VAL A 347 -20.28 0.93 20.23
C VAL A 347 -20.05 -0.01 21.40
N PHE A 348 -20.62 -1.20 21.31
CA PHE A 348 -20.47 -2.27 22.28
C PHE A 348 -19.69 -3.40 21.62
N LEU A 349 -18.63 -3.83 22.27
CA LEU A 349 -17.77 -4.90 21.78
C LEU A 349 -17.78 -6.05 22.79
N GLU A 350 -18.04 -7.24 22.30
CA GLU A 350 -17.75 -8.46 23.06
C GLU A 350 -16.37 -8.94 22.67
N VAL A 351 -15.48 -9.14 23.66
CA VAL A 351 -14.08 -9.44 23.41
C VAL A 351 -13.59 -10.57 24.30
N ILE A 352 -12.70 -11.37 23.78
CA ILE A 352 -11.87 -12.31 24.52
C ILE A 352 -10.59 -11.58 24.88
N PRO A 353 -10.25 -11.39 26.19
CA PRO A 353 -9.00 -10.74 26.58
C PRO A 353 -7.76 -11.44 26.03
N GLY A 354 -6.75 -10.68 25.63
CA GLY A 354 -5.51 -11.24 25.07
C GLY A 354 -4.71 -12.09 26.07
N ASP A 355 -4.90 -11.88 27.37
CA ASP A 355 -4.29 -12.65 28.46
C ASP A 355 -5.16 -13.84 28.92
N SER A 356 -6.34 -14.04 28.34
CA SER A 356 -7.22 -15.18 28.68
C SER A 356 -6.64 -16.52 28.21
N LYS A 357 -6.82 -17.54 29.05
CA LYS A 357 -6.44 -18.92 28.74
C LYS A 357 -7.58 -19.74 28.12
N SER A 358 -8.76 -19.15 28.00
CA SER A 358 -9.96 -19.81 27.46
C SER A 358 -10.74 -18.88 26.56
N ASP A 359 -11.15 -19.37 25.38
CA ASP A 359 -12.00 -18.63 24.45
C ASP A 359 -13.44 -18.39 25.00
N SER A 360 -13.81 -19.05 26.08
CA SER A 360 -15.08 -18.83 26.77
C SER A 360 -15.05 -17.67 27.79
N ASP A 361 -13.88 -17.08 28.04
CA ASP A 361 -13.74 -15.95 28.94
C ASP A 361 -13.95 -14.64 28.17
N THR A 362 -15.20 -14.20 28.10
CA THR A 362 -15.59 -13.00 27.34
C THR A 362 -15.99 -11.84 28.25
N LYS A 363 -15.79 -10.62 27.78
CA LYS A 363 -16.27 -9.40 28.44
C LYS A 363 -16.95 -8.49 27.40
N VAL A 364 -18.01 -7.80 27.83
CA VAL A 364 -18.65 -6.76 27.02
C VAL A 364 -18.17 -5.40 27.50
N ILE A 365 -17.55 -4.66 26.58
CA ILE A 365 -17.08 -3.30 26.80
C ILE A 365 -17.89 -2.30 25.97
N SER A 366 -17.92 -1.05 26.39
CA SER A 366 -18.59 0.01 25.65
C SER A 366 -17.64 1.19 25.44
N ILE A 367 -17.57 1.66 24.21
CA ILE A 367 -16.68 2.77 23.84
C ILE A 367 -17.51 3.86 23.16
N LYS A 368 -17.38 5.09 23.63
CA LYS A 368 -17.95 6.26 22.97
C LYS A 368 -17.03 6.67 21.83
N ARG A 369 -17.53 6.68 20.61
CA ARG A 369 -16.76 7.09 19.42
C ARG A 369 -16.44 8.58 19.51
N ASP A 370 -15.28 8.94 19.01
CA ASP A 370 -14.81 10.32 18.86
C ASP A 370 -14.01 10.47 17.58
N THR A 371 -13.60 11.70 17.28
CA THR A 371 -12.59 11.96 16.26
C THR A 371 -11.23 11.45 16.76
N VAL A 372 -10.60 10.61 15.97
CA VAL A 372 -9.27 10.06 16.22
C VAL A 372 -8.29 10.68 15.23
N ASN A 373 -7.26 11.34 15.75
CA ASN A 373 -6.19 11.90 14.93
C ASN A 373 -5.07 10.86 14.78
N LEU A 374 -4.57 10.73 13.53
CA LEU A 374 -3.45 9.84 13.21
C LEU A 374 -2.13 10.62 13.30
N GLU A 375 -1.73 10.99 14.52
CA GLU A 375 -0.56 11.84 14.78
C GLU A 375 0.74 11.24 14.22
N ASP A 376 0.91 9.93 14.30
CA ASP A 376 2.10 9.22 13.81
C ASP A 376 2.30 9.33 12.29
N ARG A 377 1.27 9.78 11.56
CA ARG A 377 1.30 9.99 10.11
C ARG A 377 1.45 11.45 9.70
N ALA A 378 1.50 12.36 10.64
CA ALA A 378 1.70 13.78 10.40
C ALA A 378 3.19 14.11 10.22
N ALA A 379 3.46 15.34 9.77
CA ALA A 379 4.82 15.87 9.72
C ALA A 379 5.42 15.92 11.13
N GLN A 380 6.70 15.58 11.25
CA GLN A 380 7.46 15.53 12.52
C GLN A 380 8.82 16.17 12.32
N SER A 381 9.43 16.65 13.41
CA SER A 381 10.77 17.24 13.35
C SER A 381 11.72 16.63 14.39
N GLU A 382 13.01 16.66 14.06
CA GLU A 382 14.13 16.24 14.91
C GLU A 382 15.31 17.16 14.66
N ILE A 383 16.28 17.23 15.59
CA ILE A 383 17.53 17.97 15.39
C ILE A 383 18.70 17.01 15.38
N MET A 384 19.52 17.14 14.37
CA MET A 384 20.79 16.42 14.23
C MET A 384 21.95 17.36 14.43
N GLU A 385 22.91 17.01 15.29
CA GLU A 385 24.15 17.73 15.45
C GLU A 385 25.24 17.17 14.52
N ILE A 386 25.91 18.04 13.77
CA ILE A 386 27.03 17.72 12.91
C ILE A 386 28.31 18.36 13.50
N GLU A 387 29.31 17.55 13.79
CA GLU A 387 30.60 18.03 14.21
C GLU A 387 31.35 18.66 13.03
N THR A 388 31.81 19.89 13.20
CA THR A 388 32.61 20.64 12.21
C THR A 388 33.88 21.18 12.85
N PRO A 389 34.91 21.59 12.08
CA PRO A 389 36.12 22.19 12.62
C PRO A 389 35.85 23.44 13.48
N ASP A 390 34.79 24.17 13.17
CA ASP A 390 34.41 25.42 13.85
C ASP A 390 33.47 25.21 15.04
N GLY A 391 33.11 23.96 15.35
CA GLY A 391 32.17 23.58 16.42
C GLY A 391 31.03 22.69 15.93
N LYS A 392 29.92 22.65 16.66
CA LYS A 392 28.75 21.87 16.31
C LYS A 392 27.76 22.73 15.52
N GLN A 393 27.25 22.18 14.42
CA GLN A 393 26.13 22.72 13.68
C GLN A 393 24.86 21.92 13.98
N LYS A 394 23.74 22.62 14.12
CA LYS A 394 22.42 22.03 14.34
C LYS A 394 21.63 22.01 13.04
N ILE A 395 21.32 20.82 12.55
CA ILE A 395 20.50 20.63 11.36
C ILE A 395 19.11 20.21 11.81
N GLY A 396 18.10 21.04 11.50
CA GLY A 396 16.71 20.67 11.69
C GLY A 396 16.27 19.72 10.59
N ILE A 397 15.56 18.67 10.95
CA ILE A 397 14.98 17.69 10.02
C ILE A 397 13.47 17.77 10.16
N ILE A 398 12.75 17.90 9.05
CA ILE A 398 11.29 17.75 9.00
C ILE A 398 10.97 16.59 8.06
N ASN A 399 10.44 15.51 8.62
CA ASN A 399 9.91 14.40 7.85
C ASN A 399 8.46 14.68 7.50
N VAL A 400 8.11 14.58 6.20
CA VAL A 400 6.77 14.79 5.66
C VAL A 400 6.31 13.48 5.00
N PRO A 401 5.56 12.61 5.68
CA PRO A 401 5.18 11.29 5.16
C PRO A 401 4.19 11.34 3.99
N THR A 402 3.35 12.38 3.91
CA THR A 402 2.38 12.63 2.84
C THR A 402 1.93 14.08 2.86
N PHE A 403 1.36 14.58 1.76
CA PHE A 403 0.74 15.91 1.70
C PHE A 403 -0.75 15.79 2.05
N TYR A 404 -1.06 15.85 3.34
CA TYR A 404 -2.40 15.69 3.89
C TYR A 404 -3.13 17.02 4.05
N ALA A 405 -4.47 16.97 3.95
CA ALA A 405 -5.36 18.08 4.19
C ALA A 405 -6.75 17.60 4.64
N ASN A 406 -7.31 18.20 5.66
CA ASN A 406 -8.72 18.01 5.99
C ASN A 406 -9.58 18.96 5.15
N LEU A 407 -9.97 18.52 3.95
CA LEU A 407 -10.71 19.33 2.99
C LEU A 407 -12.07 19.81 3.50
N GLU A 408 -12.72 19.06 4.38
CA GLU A 408 -14.01 19.44 4.97
C GLU A 408 -13.82 20.56 6.00
N CYS A 409 -12.82 20.44 6.85
CA CYS A 409 -12.44 21.48 7.79
C CYS A 409 -12.05 22.76 7.06
N LEU A 410 -11.21 22.69 6.04
CA LEU A 410 -10.75 23.85 5.25
C LEU A 410 -11.91 24.63 4.62
N LYS A 411 -12.96 23.94 4.17
CA LYS A 411 -14.17 24.59 3.64
C LYS A 411 -14.97 25.34 4.72
N ASN A 412 -14.96 24.85 5.95
CA ASN A 412 -15.83 25.32 7.03
C ASN A 412 -15.12 26.27 8.00
N ALA A 413 -13.84 26.10 8.27
CA ALA A 413 -13.09 26.81 9.33
C ALA A 413 -11.85 27.58 8.83
N GLY A 414 -11.54 27.55 7.53
CA GLY A 414 -10.40 28.27 6.96
C GLY A 414 -9.03 27.73 7.40
N SER A 415 -8.06 28.61 7.61
CA SER A 415 -6.64 28.28 7.82
C SER A 415 -6.29 27.61 9.17
N GLN A 416 -7.25 27.40 10.06
CA GLN A 416 -7.00 26.76 11.35
C GLN A 416 -7.14 25.22 11.33
N CYS A 417 -7.31 24.66 10.14
CA CYS A 417 -7.44 23.22 9.99
C CYS A 417 -6.08 22.58 9.85
N ARG A 418 -5.95 21.39 10.44
CA ARG A 418 -4.74 20.59 10.30
C ARG A 418 -4.45 20.27 8.85
N SER A 419 -3.26 20.59 8.40
CA SER A 419 -2.76 20.31 7.07
C SER A 419 -1.23 20.23 7.08
N THR A 420 -0.64 19.66 6.03
CA THR A 420 0.82 19.58 5.90
C THR A 420 1.47 20.96 6.01
N THR A 421 0.95 21.94 5.30
CA THR A 421 1.51 23.32 5.33
C THR A 421 1.45 23.93 6.72
N PHE A 422 0.31 23.76 7.41
CA PHE A 422 0.14 24.27 8.78
C PHE A 422 1.13 23.62 9.75
N ASP A 423 1.22 22.28 9.74
CA ASP A 423 2.12 21.56 10.64
C ASP A 423 3.59 21.87 10.35
N VAL A 424 4.01 21.88 9.07
CA VAL A 424 5.39 22.21 8.67
C VAL A 424 5.76 23.65 9.05
N ALA A 425 4.84 24.62 8.91
CA ALA A 425 5.09 26.00 9.33
C ALA A 425 5.39 26.07 10.83
N HIS A 426 4.61 25.39 11.67
CA HIS A 426 4.85 25.36 13.13
C HIS A 426 6.18 24.68 13.48
N LEU A 427 6.50 23.56 12.80
CA LEU A 427 7.78 22.86 13.00
C LEU A 427 8.98 23.74 12.62
N ILE A 428 8.88 24.51 11.53
CA ILE A 428 9.91 25.49 11.15
C ILE A 428 10.06 26.56 12.23
N GLU A 429 8.98 27.12 12.76
CA GLU A 429 9.04 28.14 13.82
C GLU A 429 9.70 27.58 15.07
N ASP A 430 9.42 26.33 15.44
CA ASP A 430 10.01 25.69 16.63
C ASP A 430 11.51 25.37 16.42
N LEU A 431 11.91 24.94 15.23
CA LEU A 431 13.31 24.74 14.88
C LEU A 431 14.10 26.08 14.84
N LYS A 432 13.49 27.17 14.35
CA LYS A 432 14.09 28.52 14.40
C LYS A 432 14.33 29.00 15.83
N LYS A 433 13.40 28.74 16.78
CA LYS A 433 13.60 29.03 18.21
C LYS A 433 14.79 28.27 18.80
N GLN A 434 15.07 27.06 18.27
CA GLN A 434 16.19 26.22 18.69
C GLN A 434 17.51 26.56 17.95
N GLN A 435 17.45 27.61 17.09
CA GLN A 435 18.62 28.16 16.37
C GLN A 435 19.33 27.10 15.51
N VAL A 436 18.57 26.41 14.65
CA VAL A 436 19.14 25.51 13.65
C VAL A 436 19.88 26.27 12.56
N ASP A 437 21.02 25.78 12.12
CA ASP A 437 21.89 26.39 11.10
C ASP A 437 21.42 26.06 9.67
N GLY A 438 20.69 24.94 9.49
CA GLY A 438 20.15 24.48 8.23
C GLY A 438 18.94 23.59 8.41
N LEU A 439 18.19 23.34 7.33
CA LEU A 439 16.99 22.54 7.35
C LEU A 439 17.03 21.44 6.27
N VAL A 440 16.63 20.22 6.66
CA VAL A 440 16.37 19.11 5.76
C VAL A 440 14.87 18.82 5.74
N ILE A 441 14.27 18.82 4.55
CA ILE A 441 12.91 18.29 4.32
C ILE A 441 13.06 16.87 3.80
N ASP A 442 12.63 15.87 4.58
CA ASP A 442 12.68 14.46 4.20
C ASP A 442 11.35 14.05 3.57
N LEU A 443 11.37 13.83 2.25
CA LEU A 443 10.25 13.35 1.44
C LEU A 443 10.43 11.88 1.01
N ARG A 444 11.38 11.15 1.57
CA ARG A 444 11.57 9.72 1.26
C ARG A 444 10.28 8.96 1.60
N ASN A 445 9.88 8.06 0.74
CA ASN A 445 8.65 7.25 0.84
C ASN A 445 7.33 8.05 0.79
N ASN A 446 7.36 9.34 0.49
CA ASN A 446 6.18 10.17 0.35
C ASN A 446 5.59 10.05 -1.07
N GLY A 447 4.50 9.29 -1.22
CA GLY A 447 3.80 9.07 -2.50
C GLY A 447 3.02 10.26 -3.03
N GLY A 448 3.10 11.43 -2.38
CA GLY A 448 2.40 12.65 -2.77
C GLY A 448 1.21 12.99 -1.86
N GLY A 449 0.14 13.54 -2.45
CA GLY A 449 -1.07 13.95 -1.72
C GLY A 449 -1.73 15.18 -2.35
N SER A 450 -2.11 16.14 -1.53
CA SER A 450 -2.83 17.34 -1.94
C SER A 450 -1.96 18.31 -2.76
N LEU A 451 -2.41 18.61 -3.98
CA LEU A 451 -1.79 19.64 -4.83
C LEU A 451 -1.83 21.02 -4.18
N THR A 452 -2.91 21.35 -3.49
CA THR A 452 -3.04 22.63 -2.78
C THR A 452 -2.01 22.74 -1.67
N GLU A 453 -1.81 21.67 -0.90
CA GLU A 453 -0.84 21.68 0.20
C GLU A 453 0.60 21.84 -0.30
N VAL A 454 0.99 21.14 -1.36
CA VAL A 454 2.36 21.29 -1.87
C VAL A 454 2.59 22.69 -2.43
N ASN A 455 1.58 23.30 -3.07
CA ASN A 455 1.67 24.67 -3.56
C ASN A 455 1.86 25.66 -2.40
N GLN A 456 1.05 25.54 -1.34
CA GLN A 456 1.15 26.40 -0.16
C GLN A 456 2.44 26.15 0.63
N MET A 457 2.87 24.89 0.77
CA MET A 457 4.12 24.56 1.45
C MET A 457 5.35 25.14 0.74
N LEU A 458 5.34 25.23 -0.59
CA LEU A 458 6.41 25.88 -1.35
C LEU A 458 6.54 27.36 -0.99
N GLY A 459 5.44 28.06 -0.74
CA GLY A 459 5.43 29.45 -0.28
C GLY A 459 6.13 29.69 1.06
N LEU A 460 6.35 28.64 1.88
CA LEU A 460 7.16 28.76 3.10
C LEU A 460 8.66 28.99 2.79
N PHE A 461 9.11 28.68 1.56
CA PHE A 461 10.53 28.64 1.16
C PHE A 461 10.87 29.57 0.00
N ILE A 462 9.91 29.97 -0.83
CA ILE A 462 10.10 30.90 -1.96
C ILE A 462 9.33 32.19 -1.73
N LYS A 463 9.81 33.32 -2.29
CA LYS A 463 9.17 34.64 -2.07
C LYS A 463 7.86 34.78 -2.82
N THR A 464 7.89 34.55 -4.10
CA THR A 464 6.72 34.63 -4.99
C THR A 464 7.06 33.91 -6.29
N GLY A 465 6.04 33.58 -7.06
CA GLY A 465 6.20 33.07 -8.41
C GLY A 465 5.58 31.69 -8.66
N PRO A 466 5.75 31.17 -9.87
CA PRO A 466 5.15 29.91 -10.27
C PRO A 466 5.73 28.73 -9.48
N THR A 467 4.87 27.80 -9.08
CA THR A 467 5.25 26.60 -8.36
C THR A 467 5.15 25.36 -9.23
N VAL A 468 4.10 25.27 -10.04
CA VAL A 468 3.82 24.17 -10.96
C VAL A 468 2.92 24.63 -12.08
N GLN A 469 3.06 24.04 -13.26
CA GLN A 469 2.18 24.27 -14.41
C GLN A 469 1.29 23.04 -14.62
N ILE A 470 0.00 23.23 -14.87
CA ILE A 470 -0.99 22.15 -15.02
C ILE A 470 -1.63 22.28 -16.40
N LYS A 471 -1.49 21.25 -17.22
CA LYS A 471 -2.14 21.14 -18.53
C LYS A 471 -3.33 20.18 -18.43
N SER A 472 -4.52 20.73 -18.53
CA SER A 472 -5.77 19.97 -18.46
C SER A 472 -6.06 19.20 -19.76
N PHE A 473 -7.00 18.27 -19.69
CA PHE A 473 -7.45 17.44 -20.83
C PHE A 473 -7.98 18.26 -22.03
N ASN A 474 -8.47 19.47 -21.81
CA ASN A 474 -8.92 20.39 -22.86
C ASN A 474 -7.78 21.23 -23.46
N GLY A 475 -6.53 21.01 -23.05
CA GLY A 475 -5.35 21.73 -23.52
C GLY A 475 -5.06 23.06 -22.83
N SER A 476 -5.92 23.53 -21.91
CA SER A 476 -5.63 24.72 -21.13
C SER A 476 -4.47 24.49 -20.16
N ILE A 477 -3.61 25.51 -20.03
CA ILE A 477 -2.51 25.52 -19.09
C ILE A 477 -2.82 26.53 -17.99
N GLU A 478 -2.81 26.07 -16.76
CA GLU A 478 -2.89 26.86 -15.54
C GLU A 478 -1.52 26.86 -14.87
N VAL A 479 -1.09 28.02 -14.40
CA VAL A 479 0.14 28.15 -13.61
C VAL A 479 -0.28 28.44 -12.18
N LEU A 480 0.03 27.53 -11.26
CA LEU A 480 -0.13 27.80 -9.85
C LEU A 480 1.07 28.62 -9.37
N GLU A 481 0.80 29.63 -8.57
CA GLU A 481 1.78 30.60 -8.11
C GLU A 481 1.66 30.81 -6.61
N ASP A 482 2.78 31.12 -5.99
CA ASP A 482 2.79 31.76 -4.69
C ASP A 482 2.76 33.26 -4.87
N HIS A 483 1.87 33.92 -4.15
CA HIS A 483 1.66 35.39 -4.22
C HIS A 483 2.12 36.12 -2.94
N ASP A 484 2.50 35.35 -1.90
CA ASP A 484 2.96 35.91 -0.62
C ASP A 484 4.47 36.20 -0.70
N PRO A 485 4.90 37.44 -0.52
CA PRO A 485 6.32 37.79 -0.53
C PRO A 485 7.04 37.34 0.75
N ASP A 486 6.32 36.96 1.80
CA ASP A 486 6.88 36.59 3.07
C ASP A 486 7.36 35.14 3.02
N VAL A 487 8.63 34.91 3.36
CA VAL A 487 9.26 33.60 3.40
C VAL A 487 9.43 33.20 4.87
N LEU A 488 8.88 32.03 5.24
CA LEU A 488 9.01 31.57 6.61
C LEU A 488 10.43 31.07 6.91
N TYR A 489 11.10 30.45 5.92
CA TYR A 489 12.46 29.97 6.04
C TYR A 489 13.29 30.28 4.78
N ASP A 490 14.30 31.11 4.95
CA ASP A 490 15.23 31.56 3.89
C ASP A 490 16.68 31.02 4.06
N GLY A 491 16.95 30.24 5.13
CA GLY A 491 18.24 29.63 5.41
C GLY A 491 18.63 28.48 4.48
N PRO A 492 19.80 27.86 4.70
CA PRO A 492 20.28 26.70 3.95
C PRO A 492 19.31 25.54 3.99
N LEU A 493 18.99 24.95 2.82
CA LEU A 493 17.95 23.94 2.64
C LEU A 493 18.47 22.75 1.83
N ALA A 494 18.17 21.53 2.30
CA ALA A 494 18.25 20.32 1.51
C ALA A 494 16.90 19.60 1.50
N VAL A 495 16.60 18.90 0.41
CA VAL A 495 15.41 18.06 0.28
C VAL A 495 15.84 16.65 -0.06
N MET A 496 15.47 15.69 0.79
CA MET A 496 15.73 14.28 0.56
C MET A 496 14.59 13.64 -0.20
N VAL A 497 14.91 12.86 -1.21
CA VAL A 497 13.96 12.10 -2.01
C VAL A 497 14.47 10.68 -2.25
N ASN A 498 13.56 9.77 -2.56
CA ASN A 498 13.90 8.42 -3.02
C ASN A 498 12.94 7.96 -4.12
N ARG A 499 13.15 6.74 -4.61
CA ARG A 499 12.32 6.16 -5.70
C ARG A 499 10.83 6.10 -5.38
N LEU A 500 10.42 6.15 -4.11
CA LEU A 500 9.03 6.15 -3.67
C LEU A 500 8.46 7.57 -3.47
N SER A 501 9.27 8.60 -3.60
CA SER A 501 8.82 9.99 -3.64
C SER A 501 8.10 10.26 -4.95
N ALA A 502 6.81 10.60 -4.92
CA ALA A 502 5.98 10.69 -6.10
C ALA A 502 5.06 11.92 -6.10
N SER A 503 4.61 12.34 -7.30
CA SER A 503 3.51 13.32 -7.46
C SER A 503 3.80 14.67 -6.76
N ALA A 504 3.07 15.02 -5.67
CA ALA A 504 3.27 16.26 -4.92
C ALA A 504 4.70 16.39 -4.38
N SER A 505 5.34 15.29 -3.96
CA SER A 505 6.76 15.31 -3.56
C SER A 505 7.67 15.72 -4.70
N GLU A 506 7.35 15.28 -5.93
CA GLU A 506 8.10 15.66 -7.13
C GLU A 506 7.84 17.11 -7.56
N ILE A 507 6.63 17.63 -7.28
CA ILE A 507 6.34 19.05 -7.47
C ILE A 507 7.20 19.89 -6.51
N PHE A 508 7.25 19.52 -5.23
CA PHE A 508 8.04 20.21 -4.22
C PHE A 508 9.53 20.18 -4.57
N ALA A 509 10.09 19.00 -4.73
CA ALA A 509 11.52 18.85 -5.03
C ALA A 509 11.90 19.51 -6.36
N GLY A 510 11.05 19.38 -7.40
CA GLY A 510 11.26 19.99 -8.70
C GLY A 510 11.24 21.51 -8.67
N ALA A 511 10.34 22.13 -7.92
CA ALA A 511 10.30 23.59 -7.77
C ALA A 511 11.53 24.08 -6.97
N ILE A 512 11.87 23.46 -5.83
CA ILE A 512 13.07 23.80 -5.06
C ILE A 512 14.34 23.71 -5.93
N GLN A 513 14.44 22.67 -6.77
CA GLN A 513 15.57 22.50 -7.70
C GLN A 513 15.57 23.56 -8.81
N ASP A 514 14.45 23.82 -9.47
CA ASP A 514 14.35 24.80 -10.55
C ASP A 514 14.69 26.22 -10.08
N TYR A 515 14.23 26.60 -8.88
CA TYR A 515 14.59 27.88 -8.25
C TYR A 515 16.01 27.90 -7.71
N GLN A 516 16.69 26.76 -7.61
CA GLN A 516 17.96 26.60 -6.88
C GLN A 516 17.87 27.07 -5.42
N ARG A 517 16.69 26.91 -4.82
CA ARG A 517 16.43 27.31 -3.45
C ARG A 517 17.09 26.37 -2.43
N GLY A 518 17.31 25.12 -2.79
CA GLY A 518 17.89 24.08 -1.94
C GLY A 518 18.48 22.94 -2.76
N ILE A 519 19.25 22.09 -2.10
CA ILE A 519 19.92 20.94 -2.70
C ILE A 519 19.00 19.74 -2.65
N ILE A 520 18.77 19.08 -3.78
CA ILE A 520 18.02 17.81 -3.83
C ILE A 520 19.01 16.66 -3.71
N VAL A 521 18.81 15.79 -2.71
CA VAL A 521 19.70 14.65 -2.43
C VAL A 521 18.93 13.35 -2.33
N GLY A 522 19.56 12.23 -2.60
CA GLY A 522 19.00 10.89 -2.47
C GLY A 522 18.94 10.12 -3.76
N ASP A 523 17.82 9.42 -4.01
CA ASP A 523 17.62 8.62 -5.21
C ASP A 523 16.61 9.29 -6.15
N ARG A 524 16.68 8.97 -7.44
CA ARG A 524 15.75 9.41 -8.46
C ARG A 524 14.30 9.08 -8.09
N THR A 525 13.38 10.04 -8.19
CA THR A 525 11.99 9.88 -7.78
C THR A 525 11.17 8.98 -8.71
N PHE A 526 9.91 8.73 -8.36
CA PHE A 526 9.02 7.77 -9.02
C PHE A 526 8.73 8.11 -10.49
N GLY A 527 8.54 9.38 -10.82
CA GLY A 527 8.23 9.83 -12.17
C GLY A 527 6.75 9.99 -12.49
N LYS A 528 5.90 10.26 -11.50
CA LYS A 528 4.47 10.48 -11.71
C LYS A 528 4.16 11.95 -11.98
N GLY A 529 3.85 12.28 -13.25
CA GLY A 529 3.54 13.63 -13.73
C GLY A 529 2.04 13.88 -13.99
N THR A 530 1.13 13.12 -13.37
CA THR A 530 -0.32 13.19 -13.62
C THR A 530 -1.09 13.69 -12.41
N VAL A 531 -2.21 14.38 -12.67
CA VAL A 531 -3.14 14.90 -11.67
C VAL A 531 -4.48 14.19 -11.78
N GLN A 532 -4.92 13.61 -10.67
CA GLN A 532 -6.22 12.97 -10.56
C GLN A 532 -7.21 13.86 -9.83
N SER A 533 -8.48 13.74 -10.21
CA SER A 533 -9.62 14.31 -9.49
C SER A 533 -10.60 13.22 -9.10
N LEU A 534 -11.25 13.38 -7.94
CA LEU A 534 -12.29 12.48 -7.45
C LEU A 534 -13.64 13.01 -7.89
N GLN A 535 -14.29 12.31 -8.83
CA GLN A 535 -15.60 12.67 -9.35
C GLN A 535 -16.67 11.80 -8.67
N PRO A 536 -17.70 12.36 -8.03
CA PRO A 536 -18.81 11.58 -7.48
C PRO A 536 -19.60 10.92 -8.61
N LEU A 537 -19.82 9.62 -8.49
CA LEU A 537 -20.59 8.85 -9.48
C LEU A 537 -22.11 8.87 -9.19
N ASN A 538 -22.47 9.04 -7.92
CA ASN A 538 -23.84 9.09 -7.49
C ASN A 538 -24.09 10.35 -6.64
N TYR A 539 -25.10 11.15 -6.99
CA TYR A 539 -25.57 12.29 -6.18
C TYR A 539 -26.48 11.84 -5.01
N GLY A 540 -26.19 10.66 -4.45
CA GLY A 540 -26.94 10.07 -3.35
C GLY A 540 -25.97 9.52 -2.28
N SER A 541 -26.52 8.77 -1.34
CA SER A 541 -25.85 8.31 -0.12
C SER A 541 -24.77 7.22 -0.28
N ARG A 542 -24.47 6.74 -1.50
CA ARG A 542 -23.56 5.59 -1.69
C ARG A 542 -22.08 5.93 -1.56
N GLY A 543 -21.66 7.15 -1.90
CA GLY A 543 -20.25 7.56 -1.79
C GLY A 543 -19.31 6.99 -2.86
N ASP A 544 -19.83 6.38 -3.92
CA ASP A 544 -19.03 5.88 -5.06
C ASP A 544 -18.33 7.06 -5.77
N ARG A 545 -17.07 6.93 -6.10
CA ARG A 545 -16.29 7.95 -6.81
C ARG A 545 -15.46 7.35 -7.94
N LEU A 546 -15.20 8.16 -8.96
CA LEU A 546 -14.21 7.90 -9.99
C LEU A 546 -13.00 8.79 -9.72
N LYS A 547 -11.86 8.19 -9.41
CA LYS A 547 -10.56 8.85 -9.44
C LYS A 547 -10.08 8.84 -10.88
N VAL A 548 -10.07 10.00 -11.55
CA VAL A 548 -9.76 10.11 -12.97
C VAL A 548 -8.62 11.08 -13.24
N THR A 549 -7.71 10.69 -14.10
CA THR A 549 -6.59 11.52 -14.54
C THR A 549 -7.07 12.59 -15.51
N MET A 550 -7.16 13.85 -15.02
CA MET A 550 -7.71 14.99 -15.76
C MET A 550 -6.64 15.93 -16.31
N ALA A 551 -5.43 15.86 -15.80
CA ALA A 551 -4.36 16.78 -16.17
C ALA A 551 -2.98 16.12 -16.00
N LYS A 552 -2.00 16.75 -16.65
CA LYS A 552 -0.58 16.55 -16.35
C LYS A 552 -0.02 17.79 -15.68
N PHE A 553 0.94 17.60 -14.80
CA PHE A 553 1.71 18.71 -14.26
C PHE A 553 3.13 18.75 -14.83
N TYR A 554 3.67 19.94 -14.85
CA TYR A 554 5.00 20.23 -15.37
C TYR A 554 5.73 21.16 -14.41
N ARG A 555 7.02 21.00 -14.34
CA ARG A 555 7.91 21.89 -13.60
C ARG A 555 7.76 23.34 -14.13
N VAL A 556 8.18 24.30 -13.34
CA VAL A 556 8.24 25.71 -13.80
C VAL A 556 9.17 25.88 -15.02
N SER A 557 10.17 25.04 -15.15
CA SER A 557 11.06 24.93 -16.33
C SER A 557 10.38 24.36 -17.58
N GLY A 558 9.13 23.87 -17.46
CA GLY A 558 8.36 23.27 -18.57
C GLY A 558 8.61 21.79 -18.82
N PHE A 559 9.54 21.17 -18.12
CA PHE A 559 9.78 19.71 -18.19
C PHE A 559 8.70 18.94 -17.44
N SER A 560 8.37 17.75 -17.94
CA SER A 560 7.47 16.82 -17.24
C SER A 560 8.26 15.88 -16.32
N ASN A 561 7.72 15.61 -15.14
CA ASN A 561 8.25 14.56 -14.28
C ASN A 561 7.83 13.16 -14.75
N GLN A 562 6.86 13.05 -15.65
CA GLN A 562 6.31 11.78 -16.15
C GLN A 562 7.43 10.89 -16.71
N HIS A 563 7.56 9.68 -16.19
CA HIS A 563 8.63 8.70 -16.42
C HIS A 563 10.02 9.12 -15.92
N ALA A 564 10.35 10.39 -16.06
CA ALA A 564 11.70 10.89 -15.76
C ALA A 564 11.98 11.00 -14.26
N GLY A 565 10.97 11.39 -13.47
CA GLY A 565 11.16 11.75 -12.08
C GLY A 565 12.00 13.01 -11.90
N ILE A 566 12.35 13.30 -10.67
CA ILE A 566 13.36 14.29 -10.30
C ILE A 566 14.68 13.54 -10.13
N VAL A 567 15.70 13.91 -10.88
CA VAL A 567 17.07 13.46 -10.68
C VAL A 567 17.69 14.35 -9.61
N PRO A 568 18.15 13.81 -8.48
CA PRO A 568 18.78 14.61 -7.43
C PRO A 568 20.02 15.37 -7.91
N ASP A 569 20.34 16.46 -7.24
CA ASP A 569 21.59 17.19 -7.48
C ASP A 569 22.79 16.35 -6.99
N ILE A 570 22.58 15.56 -5.94
CA ILE A 570 23.56 14.60 -5.39
C ILE A 570 22.87 13.26 -5.19
N GLU A 571 23.26 12.25 -5.98
CA GLU A 571 22.65 10.93 -6.00
C GLU A 571 23.27 9.99 -4.95
N PHE A 572 22.42 9.24 -4.25
CA PHE A 572 22.82 8.19 -3.32
C PHE A 572 22.63 6.80 -3.94
N PRO A 573 23.49 5.82 -3.62
CA PRO A 573 23.26 4.43 -3.98
C PRO A 573 21.92 3.91 -3.43
N SER A 574 21.14 3.21 -4.24
CA SER A 574 19.80 2.72 -3.87
C SER A 574 19.66 1.22 -4.14
N LEU A 575 18.98 0.52 -3.23
CA LEU A 575 18.62 -0.89 -3.42
C LEU A 575 17.36 -1.07 -4.30
N ILE A 576 16.67 0.03 -4.61
CA ILE A 576 15.44 0.00 -5.40
C ILE A 576 15.80 0.00 -6.90
N ASP A 577 15.24 -0.96 -7.63
CA ASP A 577 15.41 -1.05 -9.07
C ASP A 577 14.50 -0.07 -9.81
N HIS A 578 15.08 0.82 -10.59
CA HIS A 578 14.35 1.83 -11.34
C HIS A 578 13.56 1.24 -12.52
N ASP A 579 13.92 0.07 -13.01
CA ASP A 579 13.21 -0.62 -14.08
C ASP A 579 11.98 -1.38 -13.55
N GLU A 580 12.01 -1.81 -12.28
CA GLU A 580 10.91 -2.52 -11.65
C GLU A 580 9.92 -1.59 -10.92
N ILE A 581 10.41 -0.50 -10.34
CA ILE A 581 9.61 0.44 -9.55
C ILE A 581 9.71 1.84 -10.15
N GLY A 582 8.58 2.40 -10.53
CA GLY A 582 8.45 3.75 -11.10
C GLY A 582 7.32 3.83 -12.09
N GLU A 583 6.98 5.05 -12.53
CA GLU A 583 5.91 5.29 -13.49
C GLU A 583 6.18 4.58 -14.83
N SER A 584 7.44 4.52 -15.25
CA SER A 584 7.86 3.87 -16.51
C SER A 584 7.64 2.37 -16.55
N SER A 585 7.55 1.71 -15.38
CA SER A 585 7.27 0.27 -15.27
C SER A 585 5.77 -0.06 -15.25
N LEU A 586 4.91 0.95 -15.16
CA LEU A 586 3.46 0.74 -15.09
C LEU A 586 2.86 0.62 -16.49
N PRO A 587 2.02 -0.40 -16.75
CA PRO A 587 1.28 -0.50 -18.00
C PRO A 587 0.41 0.74 -18.22
N HIS A 588 0.27 1.14 -19.49
CA HIS A 588 -0.59 2.25 -19.92
C HIS A 588 -0.24 3.62 -19.34
N ALA A 589 0.91 3.81 -18.69
CA ALA A 589 1.35 5.12 -18.21
C ALA A 589 1.29 6.17 -19.34
N LEU A 590 0.88 7.41 -19.02
CA LEU A 590 0.81 8.47 -20.01
C LEU A 590 2.22 8.88 -20.46
N PRO A 591 2.43 9.19 -21.76
CA PRO A 591 3.76 9.56 -22.26
C PRO A 591 4.26 10.87 -21.65
N SER A 592 5.58 10.99 -21.52
CA SER A 592 6.23 12.27 -21.15
C SER A 592 6.20 13.26 -22.31
N ASP A 593 6.01 14.54 -22.03
CA ASP A 593 6.09 15.65 -22.98
C ASP A 593 6.60 16.92 -22.28
N GLN A 594 6.66 18.04 -23.00
CA GLN A 594 7.15 19.31 -22.47
C GLN A 594 6.19 20.43 -22.87
N ILE A 595 6.19 21.50 -22.07
CA ILE A 595 5.49 22.76 -22.36
C ILE A 595 6.47 23.93 -22.23
N ARG A 596 5.99 25.13 -22.54
CA ARG A 596 6.83 26.35 -22.39
C ARG A 596 7.15 26.61 -20.93
N PRO A 597 8.39 27.00 -20.58
CA PRO A 597 8.73 27.43 -19.24
C PRO A 597 7.85 28.61 -18.77
N ALA A 598 7.48 28.61 -17.51
CA ALA A 598 6.93 29.76 -16.83
C ALA A 598 8.03 30.82 -16.62
N ARG A 599 7.66 32.04 -16.30
CA ARG A 599 8.63 33.08 -15.97
C ARG A 599 8.95 33.01 -14.48
N TYR A 600 10.15 32.63 -14.11
CA TYR A 600 10.62 32.59 -12.72
C TYR A 600 12.05 33.09 -12.61
N HIS A 601 12.46 33.45 -11.41
CA HIS A 601 13.81 33.91 -11.13
C HIS A 601 14.60 32.76 -10.49
N ARG A 602 15.76 32.44 -11.03
CA ARG A 602 16.66 31.39 -10.54
C ARG A 602 17.82 32.04 -9.77
N ASP A 603 18.15 31.52 -8.60
CA ASP A 603 19.36 31.95 -7.86
C ASP A 603 20.57 31.13 -8.37
N PRO A 604 21.57 31.73 -9.03
CA PRO A 604 22.68 30.99 -9.62
C PRO A 604 23.73 30.54 -8.60
N MET A 605 23.64 30.97 -7.32
CA MET A 605 24.68 30.71 -6.33
C MET A 605 24.84 29.21 -6.00
N LEU A 606 23.75 28.46 -5.97
CA LEU A 606 23.81 27.03 -5.65
C LEU A 606 24.56 26.24 -6.74
N GLU A 607 24.29 26.53 -8.01
CA GLU A 607 24.88 25.83 -9.16
C GLU A 607 26.42 25.87 -9.13
N THR A 608 26.99 27.01 -8.72
CA THR A 608 28.43 27.20 -8.59
C THR A 608 29.06 26.26 -7.55
N ASN A 609 28.33 25.94 -6.49
CA ASN A 609 28.80 25.10 -5.37
C ASN A 609 28.53 23.59 -5.57
N LEU A 610 27.61 23.22 -6.45
CA LEU A 610 27.21 21.81 -6.61
C LEU A 610 28.37 20.88 -7.01
N THR A 611 29.30 21.34 -7.85
CA THR A 611 30.46 20.54 -8.23
C THR A 611 31.32 20.17 -7.03
N TYR A 612 31.59 21.14 -6.15
CA TYR A 612 32.33 20.89 -4.93
C TYR A 612 31.59 19.93 -3.99
N LEU A 613 30.29 20.16 -3.78
CA LEU A 613 29.46 19.33 -2.90
C LEU A 613 29.38 17.88 -3.39
N ARG A 614 29.28 17.68 -4.71
CA ARG A 614 29.32 16.31 -5.31
C ARG A 614 30.65 15.63 -5.07
N THR A 615 31.76 16.32 -5.33
CA THR A 615 33.12 15.74 -5.11
C THR A 615 33.33 15.39 -3.64
N ALA A 616 32.96 16.29 -2.73
CA ALA A 616 33.11 16.06 -1.28
C ALA A 616 32.21 14.89 -0.81
N HIS A 617 31.01 14.75 -1.39
CA HIS A 617 30.12 13.62 -1.14
C HIS A 617 30.73 12.31 -1.68
N GLU A 618 31.18 12.27 -2.92
CA GLU A 618 31.78 11.09 -3.57
C GLU A 618 32.98 10.57 -2.77
N GLU A 619 33.88 11.47 -2.33
CA GLU A 619 35.03 11.13 -1.47
C GLU A 619 34.57 10.49 -0.13
N ARG A 620 33.51 11.01 0.50
CA ARG A 620 32.97 10.43 1.74
C ARG A 620 32.31 9.06 1.51
N VAL A 621 31.52 8.93 0.46
CA VAL A 621 30.80 7.68 0.12
C VAL A 621 31.76 6.54 -0.18
N ASP A 622 32.87 6.82 -0.87
CA ASP A 622 33.86 5.80 -1.22
C ASP A 622 34.56 5.22 0.01
N HIS A 623 34.62 5.98 1.10
CA HIS A 623 35.22 5.55 2.35
C HIS A 623 34.19 5.24 3.46
N ASN A 624 32.90 5.45 3.23
CA ASN A 624 31.86 5.23 4.23
C ASN A 624 31.37 3.76 4.18
N PRO A 625 31.55 3.00 5.29
CA PRO A 625 31.15 1.60 5.36
C PRO A 625 29.68 1.32 5.05
N GLU A 626 28.76 2.23 5.40
CA GLU A 626 27.34 2.07 5.16
C GLU A 626 27.01 2.13 3.65
N PHE A 627 27.57 3.08 2.93
CA PHE A 627 27.37 3.17 1.48
C PHE A 627 28.08 2.04 0.73
N GLN A 628 29.25 1.60 1.18
CA GLN A 628 29.89 0.41 0.60
C GLN A 628 29.07 -0.85 0.83
N TYR A 629 28.44 -0.99 1.98
CA TYR A 629 27.51 -2.08 2.28
C TYR A 629 26.33 -2.09 1.32
N VAL A 630 25.73 -0.93 1.03
CA VAL A 630 24.65 -0.81 0.05
C VAL A 630 25.11 -1.21 -1.35
N LYS A 631 26.28 -0.74 -1.80
CA LYS A 631 26.87 -1.12 -3.10
C LYS A 631 27.11 -2.64 -3.20
N ASP A 632 27.64 -3.26 -2.15
CA ASP A 632 27.86 -4.72 -2.10
C ASP A 632 26.53 -5.48 -2.12
N GLN A 633 25.49 -4.97 -1.47
CA GLN A 633 24.14 -5.56 -1.52
C GLN A 633 23.49 -5.42 -2.90
N MET A 634 23.62 -4.27 -3.58
CA MET A 634 23.14 -4.05 -4.95
C MET A 634 23.67 -5.13 -5.89
N ALA A 635 24.98 -5.38 -5.88
CA ALA A 635 25.64 -6.41 -6.70
C ALA A 635 25.12 -7.82 -6.38
N SER A 636 24.81 -8.12 -5.12
CA SER A 636 24.23 -9.40 -4.70
C SER A 636 22.80 -9.58 -5.19
N ILE A 637 22.00 -8.53 -5.13
CA ILE A 637 20.61 -8.52 -5.58
C ILE A 637 20.53 -8.71 -7.10
N GLU A 638 21.34 -7.98 -7.87
CA GLU A 638 21.40 -8.11 -9.33
C GLU A 638 21.70 -9.55 -9.76
N THR A 639 22.68 -10.18 -9.08
CA THR A 639 23.01 -11.60 -9.34
C THR A 639 21.82 -12.54 -9.04
N ALA A 640 21.04 -12.25 -8.02
CA ALA A 640 19.88 -13.07 -7.63
C ALA A 640 18.69 -12.89 -8.59
N ARG A 641 18.45 -11.68 -9.10
CA ARG A 641 17.38 -11.35 -10.05
C ARG A 641 17.50 -12.06 -11.39
N ALA A 642 18.72 -12.32 -11.85
CA ALA A 642 18.94 -13.06 -13.09
C ALA A 642 18.36 -14.48 -13.08
N LYS A 643 18.04 -15.03 -11.89
CA LYS A 643 17.49 -16.39 -11.73
C LYS A 643 15.96 -16.36 -11.67
N THR A 644 15.27 -16.61 -12.77
CA THR A 644 13.79 -16.70 -12.81
C THR A 644 13.26 -18.08 -12.40
N LYS A 645 14.09 -19.14 -12.50
CA LYS A 645 13.72 -20.51 -12.10
C LYS A 645 14.31 -20.88 -10.76
N VAL A 646 13.51 -21.53 -9.95
CA VAL A 646 13.93 -22.05 -8.65
C VAL A 646 13.94 -23.60 -8.67
N SER A 647 14.98 -24.20 -8.09
CA SER A 647 15.06 -25.65 -7.93
C SER A 647 14.05 -26.13 -6.87
N LEU A 648 13.41 -27.26 -7.12
CA LEU A 648 12.55 -27.96 -6.16
C LEU A 648 13.24 -29.19 -5.53
N ASN A 649 14.55 -29.32 -5.75
CA ASN A 649 15.38 -30.33 -5.08
C ASN A 649 15.90 -29.79 -3.75
N TRP A 650 15.66 -30.55 -2.67
CA TRP A 650 16.01 -30.14 -1.30
C TRP A 650 17.51 -29.85 -1.13
N LYS A 651 18.37 -30.74 -1.64
CA LYS A 651 19.84 -30.58 -1.50
C LYS A 651 20.34 -29.33 -2.22
N THR A 652 19.84 -29.09 -3.42
CA THR A 652 20.18 -27.88 -4.21
C THR A 652 19.74 -26.60 -3.44
N ARG A 653 18.53 -26.59 -2.91
CA ARG A 653 18.02 -25.43 -2.17
C ARG A 653 18.75 -25.19 -0.85
N GLN A 654 19.15 -26.25 -0.16
CA GLN A 654 20.00 -26.11 1.04
C GLN A 654 21.36 -25.51 0.70
N GLN A 655 21.97 -25.93 -0.41
CA GLN A 655 23.24 -25.39 -0.87
C GLN A 655 23.10 -23.90 -1.27
N GLU A 656 22.09 -23.58 -2.06
CA GLU A 656 21.80 -22.18 -2.45
C GLU A 656 21.56 -21.28 -1.22
N LYS A 657 20.85 -21.79 -0.19
CA LYS A 657 20.66 -21.06 1.08
C LYS A 657 21.99 -20.80 1.76
N LYS A 658 22.84 -21.81 1.94
CA LYS A 658 24.15 -21.67 2.58
C LYS A 658 25.04 -20.64 1.85
N GLU A 659 25.05 -20.68 0.53
CA GLU A 659 25.81 -19.71 -0.27
C GLU A 659 25.30 -18.28 -0.10
N LEU A 660 23.97 -18.09 -0.03
CA LEU A 660 23.36 -16.79 0.22
C LEU A 660 23.65 -16.28 1.63
N GLU A 661 23.51 -17.14 2.65
CA GLU A 661 23.82 -16.82 4.05
C GLU A 661 25.29 -16.42 4.22
N GLN A 662 26.21 -17.20 3.61
CA GLN A 662 27.63 -16.91 3.67
C GLN A 662 27.94 -15.56 2.99
N ARG A 663 27.33 -15.28 1.86
CA ARG A 663 27.50 -14.00 1.15
C ARG A 663 27.00 -12.83 2.01
N ARG A 664 25.79 -12.94 2.58
CA ARG A 664 25.22 -11.91 3.46
C ARG A 664 26.07 -11.68 4.70
N LEU A 665 26.54 -12.76 5.33
CA LEU A 665 27.46 -12.68 6.48
C LEU A 665 28.77 -11.99 6.10
N THR A 666 29.33 -12.31 4.92
CA THR A 666 30.57 -11.69 4.44
C THR A 666 30.41 -10.20 4.20
N ILE A 667 29.32 -9.78 3.56
CA ILE A 667 29.01 -8.36 3.30
C ILE A 667 28.82 -7.60 4.61
N GLU A 668 28.06 -8.15 5.57
CA GLU A 668 27.85 -7.51 6.87
C GLU A 668 29.13 -7.45 7.69
N ASN A 669 29.93 -8.51 7.72
CA ASN A 669 31.18 -8.51 8.47
C ASN A 669 32.18 -7.50 7.90
N LYS A 670 32.28 -7.33 6.57
CA LYS A 670 33.08 -6.29 5.94
C LYS A 670 32.65 -4.89 6.43
N ARG A 671 31.34 -4.63 6.54
CA ARG A 671 30.82 -3.37 7.11
C ARG A 671 31.19 -3.20 8.56
N ARG A 672 30.98 -4.23 9.39
CA ARG A 672 31.30 -4.20 10.83
C ARG A 672 32.77 -3.97 11.11
N GLU A 673 33.65 -4.68 10.39
CA GLU A 673 35.10 -4.49 10.51
C GLU A 673 35.51 -3.06 10.18
N ALA A 674 34.96 -2.47 9.13
CA ALA A 674 35.19 -1.09 8.75
C ALA A 674 34.66 -0.07 9.78
N LEU A 675 33.62 -0.41 10.53
CA LEU A 675 33.10 0.38 11.65
C LEU A 675 33.85 0.12 12.98
N GLY A 676 34.81 -0.80 12.99
CA GLY A 676 35.48 -1.21 14.23
C GLY A 676 34.63 -2.11 15.14
N GLU A 677 33.56 -2.65 14.62
CA GLU A 677 32.65 -3.57 15.32
C GLU A 677 33.16 -5.02 15.20
N LYS A 678 32.81 -5.85 16.19
CA LYS A 678 33.19 -7.26 16.16
C LYS A 678 32.39 -7.99 15.07
N PRO A 679 33.04 -8.73 14.15
CA PRO A 679 32.33 -9.54 13.15
C PRO A 679 31.50 -10.64 13.79
N PHE A 680 30.36 -10.98 13.15
CA PHE A 680 29.57 -12.15 13.52
C PHE A 680 30.28 -13.43 13.10
N LYS A 681 30.20 -14.46 13.92
CA LYS A 681 30.79 -15.76 13.61
C LYS A 681 29.89 -16.60 12.73
N THR A 682 28.58 -16.45 12.88
CA THR A 682 27.58 -17.23 12.16
C THR A 682 26.48 -16.34 11.64
N PHE A 683 25.69 -16.87 10.70
CA PHE A 683 24.55 -16.17 10.13
C PHE A 683 23.40 -16.03 11.15
N GLU A 684 23.27 -16.97 12.09
CA GLU A 684 22.28 -16.92 13.17
C GLU A 684 22.56 -15.73 14.12
N GLU A 685 23.83 -15.44 14.42
CA GLU A 685 24.18 -14.24 15.19
C GLU A 685 23.77 -12.95 14.46
N LEU A 686 23.92 -12.93 13.14
CA LEU A 686 23.46 -11.81 12.30
C LEU A 686 21.94 -11.69 12.34
N GLU A 687 21.20 -12.78 12.13
CA GLU A 687 19.72 -12.76 12.15
C GLU A 687 19.20 -12.29 13.51
N ALA A 688 19.70 -12.81 14.62
CA ALA A 688 19.30 -12.37 15.96
C ALA A 688 19.52 -10.87 16.18
N SER A 689 20.65 -10.34 15.70
CA SER A 689 20.92 -8.89 15.77
C SER A 689 19.98 -8.06 14.93
N LEU A 690 19.53 -8.57 13.78
CA LEU A 690 18.55 -7.88 12.92
C LEU A 690 17.15 -7.89 13.55
N GLU A 691 16.76 -8.99 14.19
CA GLU A 691 15.49 -9.09 14.93
C GLU A 691 15.45 -8.10 16.10
N GLU A 692 16.50 -8.05 16.92
CA GLU A 692 16.59 -7.10 18.04
C GLU A 692 16.51 -5.63 17.56
N LYS A 693 17.19 -5.31 16.45
CA LYS A 693 17.10 -3.97 15.84
C LYS A 693 15.69 -3.67 15.33
N SER A 694 15.01 -4.65 14.75
CA SER A 694 13.65 -4.50 14.25
C SER A 694 12.64 -4.25 15.39
N GLU A 695 12.75 -4.99 16.49
CA GLU A 695 11.91 -4.80 17.69
C GLU A 695 12.17 -3.43 18.34
N SER A 696 13.42 -3.02 18.43
CA SER A 696 13.76 -1.70 18.97
C SER A 696 13.29 -0.55 18.09
N ALA A 697 13.28 -0.73 16.77
CA ALA A 697 12.74 0.25 15.84
C ALA A 697 11.22 0.34 15.93
N ALA A 698 10.52 -0.79 16.07
CA ALA A 698 9.06 -0.84 16.23
C ALA A 698 8.59 -0.14 17.52
N SER A 699 9.45 -0.09 18.56
CA SER A 699 9.14 0.60 19.82
C SER A 699 9.32 2.12 19.77
N ARG A 700 9.94 2.67 18.72
CA ARG A 700 10.21 4.12 18.55
C ARG A 700 9.10 4.81 17.75
N HIS A 701 7.84 4.60 18.12
CA HIS A 701 6.74 5.30 17.46
C HIS A 701 6.93 6.82 17.52
N GLY A 702 6.84 7.48 16.37
CA GLY A 702 6.85 8.93 16.25
C GLY A 702 8.22 9.60 16.35
N GLN A 703 9.34 8.87 16.28
CA GLN A 703 10.69 9.46 16.21
C GLN A 703 11.30 9.28 14.82
N ILE A 704 11.97 10.33 14.32
CA ILE A 704 12.72 10.25 13.06
C ILE A 704 13.99 9.41 13.31
N ASP A 705 14.15 8.34 12.51
CA ASP A 705 15.39 7.56 12.54
C ASP A 705 16.48 8.30 11.73
N ILE A 706 17.48 8.82 12.43
CA ILE A 706 18.62 9.51 11.81
C ILE A 706 19.59 8.45 11.26
N ASP A 707 19.26 7.93 10.10
CA ASP A 707 20.03 6.92 9.37
C ASP A 707 21.31 7.50 8.72
N TYR A 708 22.04 6.65 8.00
CA TYR A 708 23.30 7.04 7.34
C TYR A 708 23.07 8.05 6.19
N GLU A 709 21.91 7.98 5.49
CA GLU A 709 21.57 8.91 4.41
C GLU A 709 21.24 10.31 4.98
N LEU A 710 20.46 10.38 6.07
CA LEU A 710 20.21 11.64 6.77
C LEU A 710 21.51 12.25 7.32
N LYS A 711 22.40 11.45 7.90
CA LYS A 711 23.71 11.91 8.37
C LYS A 711 24.56 12.48 7.22
N GLU A 712 24.59 11.81 6.08
CA GLU A 712 25.30 12.32 4.91
C GLU A 712 24.67 13.58 4.34
N THR A 713 23.34 13.64 4.29
CA THR A 713 22.60 14.85 3.88
C THR A 713 22.93 16.04 4.79
N GLY A 714 22.99 15.79 6.10
CA GLY A 714 23.43 16.82 7.06
C GLY A 714 24.84 17.31 6.80
N LYS A 715 25.79 16.43 6.45
CA LYS A 715 27.16 16.81 6.08
C LYS A 715 27.22 17.62 4.80
N ILE A 716 26.45 17.21 3.77
CA ILE A 716 26.34 17.97 2.52
C ILE A 716 25.81 19.39 2.80
N LEU A 717 24.77 19.49 3.64
CA LEU A 717 24.21 20.78 4.03
C LEU A 717 25.21 21.60 4.87
N SER A 718 25.96 20.97 5.74
CA SER A 718 27.05 21.58 6.52
C SER A 718 28.16 22.15 5.61
N ASP A 719 28.59 21.39 4.60
CA ASP A 719 29.54 21.87 3.59
C ASP A 719 28.98 23.09 2.84
N TYR A 720 27.69 23.07 2.48
CA TYR A 720 27.04 24.20 1.82
C TYR A 720 26.98 25.43 2.72
N ILE A 721 26.70 25.29 4.01
CA ILE A 721 26.72 26.38 5.00
C ILE A 721 28.11 26.99 5.06
N ALA A 722 29.17 26.16 5.13
CA ALA A 722 30.56 26.61 5.17
C ALA A 722 30.96 27.43 3.93
N LEU A 723 30.46 27.04 2.72
CA LEU A 723 30.71 27.78 1.49
C LEU A 723 29.97 29.13 1.42
N GLN A 724 28.95 29.31 2.22
CA GLN A 724 28.21 30.59 2.29
C GLN A 724 28.83 31.59 3.29
N SER A 725 29.77 31.15 4.11
CA SER A 725 30.38 31.99 5.13
C SER A 725 31.19 33.15 4.51
N PRO A 726 31.22 34.36 5.09
CA PRO A 726 31.97 35.51 4.56
C PRO A 726 33.47 35.26 4.37
N GLN A 727 34.08 34.41 5.18
CA GLN A 727 35.48 34.07 5.10
C GLN A 727 35.83 33.23 3.87
N THR A 728 34.96 32.31 3.46
CA THR A 728 35.15 31.48 2.28
C THR A 728 34.91 32.27 0.99
N ARG A 729 33.97 33.23 0.98
CA ARG A 729 33.73 34.13 -0.16
C ARG A 729 34.95 35.04 -0.48
N MET A 730 35.75 35.46 0.50
CA MET A 730 36.95 36.22 0.28
C MET A 730 38.12 35.42 -0.29
N ALA A 731 38.13 34.11 -0.14
CA ALA A 731 39.18 33.24 -0.66
C ALA A 731 38.98 32.78 -2.11
N GLN A 732 37.74 32.93 -2.65
CA GLN A 732 37.39 32.58 -4.03
C GLN A 732 37.50 33.72 -5.02
N HIS A 733 37.75 34.95 -4.60
CA HIS A 733 38.05 36.14 -5.38
C HIS A 733 39.54 36.54 -5.24
#